data_b0e662d8bd9e5a0c1a37496250cb446e
#
_entry.id   b0e662d8bd9e5a0c1a37496250cb446e
#
_cell.length_a   1.000
_cell.length_b   1.000
_cell.length_c   1.000
_cell.angle_alpha   90.00
_cell.angle_beta   90.00
_cell.angle_gamma   90.00
#
_symmetry.space_group_name_H-M   'P 1'
#
loop_
_entity.id
_entity.type
_entity.pdbx_description
1 polymer ?
#
loop_
_entity_poly.entity_id
_entity_poly.type
_entity_poly.pdbx_seq_one_letter_code
_entity_poly.pdbx_strand_id
1 'polypeptide(L)'
;MSKAIWNFERRGSTQSAVGDYMPGKILQSRRLDPIDIITREGGQNTLNQPLDENFNNPVNVELKLIELTGKYLDEYLNELRWDILKKHIESCADRSTQSELSRNLKKSLKEMRDTKSLYILNIEDSNSFGLTGPEGNMEASQKPNFFNLCKANFFTAEKPDPGRGGSYGVGKSIFWECSKVSTVLFSSLVDKTESNPSGLRIFGRIELATHNIKKKSYTGTGFFGEGSLEEEEGYSYEASKSVWNNHELAKKLYIDRDKNKATGATISIVGLKESLYDQSHEGHEILQGLKKQFEKFFWPALIPSRKKLNLSFVYQRNSKIRNDYDDLLKVDLSRWQKFIDAFESDKNNTVKVANTSNSLAKRELDIKIPPKIMTKKEKEKNYTNTSFNFAIKRGDKNSINHEEANKIALIRGFGMVVEYYKPSASSISTSFPYFGVVKVGRLLGSSDANEISETFFRDLEPALHDRWDAKTRGLDTKYKNVRKTVEEFYEVKINESLLEMLGEEELESKKGPELLAGMLNLGFKGKKETDYIITSENIKAIPVDKFKWNVSGTIRISDFPNSKEKSKKKTWSVGFGFSIKEETSRGDKIPFSKISFNEHDNVTLIEKSNGAKVDVAETKSFSFEGEINLENIVEKQDSKRLAINFFTANN
;
A
#
# COMPACT_ATOMS: atom_id res chain seq x y z
N MET A 1 36.88 12.23 -19.78
CA MET A 1 35.62 11.61 -19.32
C MET A 1 34.74 12.70 -18.77
N SER A 2 33.51 12.85 -19.25
CA SER A 2 32.54 13.81 -18.68
C SER A 2 32.30 13.46 -17.21
N LYS A 3 32.37 14.46 -16.35
CA LYS A 3 32.22 14.26 -14.89
C LYS A 3 30.73 14.31 -14.58
N ALA A 4 30.22 13.25 -13.94
CA ALA A 4 28.83 13.26 -13.47
C ALA A 4 28.64 14.33 -12.39
N ILE A 5 27.60 15.13 -12.52
CA ILE A 5 27.26 16.20 -11.57
C ILE A 5 25.75 16.31 -11.36
N TRP A 6 25.35 17.05 -10.32
CA TRP A 6 23.96 17.44 -10.10
C TRP A 6 23.64 18.75 -10.79
N ASN A 7 22.63 18.74 -11.65
CA ASN A 7 22.06 19.91 -12.31
C ASN A 7 20.70 20.23 -11.73
N PHE A 8 20.54 21.42 -11.14
CA PHE A 8 19.26 21.89 -10.60
C PHE A 8 18.68 22.96 -11.49
N GLU A 9 17.43 22.78 -11.89
CA GLU A 9 16.72 23.73 -12.73
C GLU A 9 16.51 25.06 -11.99
N ARG A 10 16.99 26.14 -12.61
CA ARG A 10 16.74 27.52 -12.13
C ARG A 10 15.29 27.89 -12.40
N ARG A 11 14.66 28.45 -11.38
CA ARG A 11 13.30 28.96 -11.47
C ARG A 11 13.31 30.37 -12.03
N GLY A 12 12.67 30.57 -13.18
CA GLY A 12 12.37 31.89 -13.74
C GLY A 12 11.19 32.58 -13.04
N SER A 13 11.05 33.89 -13.21
CA SER A 13 9.96 34.69 -12.60
C SER A 13 8.56 34.25 -13.02
N THR A 14 8.41 33.66 -14.19
CA THR A 14 7.14 33.19 -14.77
C THR A 14 6.78 31.77 -14.34
N GLN A 15 7.70 31.03 -13.70
CA GLN A 15 7.46 29.66 -13.29
C GLN A 15 6.83 29.60 -11.88
N SER A 16 5.85 28.71 -11.71
CA SER A 16 5.21 28.46 -10.43
C SER A 16 6.21 27.92 -9.39
N ALA A 17 6.05 28.29 -8.14
CA ALA A 17 6.79 27.69 -7.05
C ALA A 17 6.16 26.34 -6.68
N VAL A 18 6.99 25.34 -6.40
CA VAL A 18 6.60 24.02 -5.92
C VAL A 18 6.76 23.98 -4.40
N GLY A 19 5.69 23.63 -3.69
CA GLY A 19 5.69 23.42 -2.25
C GLY A 19 6.23 22.05 -1.87
N ASP A 20 5.68 21.45 -0.81
CA ASP A 20 5.98 20.07 -0.45
C ASP A 20 5.61 19.15 -1.59
N TYR A 21 6.41 18.11 -1.80
CA TYR A 21 6.22 17.18 -2.89
C TYR A 21 4.83 16.56 -2.86
N MET A 22 4.01 16.89 -3.85
CA MET A 22 2.60 16.50 -3.90
C MET A 22 2.35 14.99 -3.86
N PRO A 23 3.16 14.13 -4.53
CA PRO A 23 2.99 12.69 -4.44
C PRO A 23 3.11 12.12 -3.04
N GLY A 24 3.97 12.66 -2.18
CA GLY A 24 4.06 12.26 -0.79
C GLY A 24 2.73 12.46 -0.05
N LYS A 25 2.03 13.57 -0.29
CA LYS A 25 0.70 13.83 0.29
C LYS A 25 -0.38 12.85 -0.21
N ILE A 26 -0.30 12.46 -1.49
CA ILE A 26 -1.18 11.43 -2.03
C ILE A 26 -0.89 10.07 -1.38
N LEU A 27 0.35 9.76 -1.06
CA LEU A 27 0.74 8.53 -0.37
C LEU A 27 0.30 8.49 1.10
N GLN A 28 0.21 9.62 1.80
CA GLN A 28 -0.21 9.72 3.21
C GLN A 28 -1.69 9.43 3.48
N SER A 29 -2.56 9.56 2.50
CA SER A 29 -4.02 9.40 2.66
C SER A 29 -4.50 7.94 2.65
N ARG A 30 -3.65 6.91 2.95
CA ARG A 30 -3.86 5.56 2.45
C ARG A 30 -3.91 4.45 3.49
N ARG A 31 -4.53 3.32 3.03
CA ARG A 31 -4.68 2.06 3.75
C ARG A 31 -3.43 1.17 3.74
N LEU A 32 -2.43 1.49 2.91
CA LEU A 32 -1.21 0.72 2.76
C LEU A 32 -0.04 1.42 3.43
N ASP A 33 0.80 0.66 4.10
CA ASP A 33 2.06 1.13 4.63
C ASP A 33 3.07 1.43 3.51
N PRO A 34 4.03 2.35 3.71
CA PRO A 34 5.05 2.65 2.70
C PRO A 34 5.83 1.41 2.23
N ILE A 35 6.05 0.42 3.10
CA ILE A 35 6.71 -0.84 2.74
C ILE A 35 5.87 -1.67 1.75
N ASP A 36 4.54 -1.67 1.90
CA ASP A 36 3.64 -2.34 0.97
C ASP A 36 3.70 -1.68 -0.41
N ILE A 37 3.71 -0.34 -0.43
CA ILE A 37 3.71 0.44 -1.67
C ILE A 37 5.03 0.24 -2.43
N ILE A 38 6.19 0.32 -1.75
CA ILE A 38 7.50 0.12 -2.39
C ILE A 38 7.66 -1.29 -2.95
N THR A 39 7.15 -2.28 -2.21
CA THR A 39 7.15 -3.68 -2.63
C THR A 39 6.30 -3.88 -3.88
N ARG A 40 5.07 -3.35 -3.88
CA ARG A 40 4.14 -3.46 -4.99
C ARG A 40 4.64 -2.74 -6.23
N GLU A 41 5.10 -1.50 -6.08
CA GLU A 41 5.62 -0.69 -7.19
C GLU A 41 6.89 -1.32 -7.78
N GLY A 42 7.83 -1.76 -6.94
CA GLY A 42 9.06 -2.43 -7.38
C GLY A 42 8.78 -3.72 -8.15
N GLY A 43 7.95 -4.61 -7.58
CA GLY A 43 7.62 -5.88 -8.22
C GLY A 43 6.75 -5.74 -9.48
N GLN A 44 5.77 -4.84 -9.46
CA GLN A 44 4.86 -4.62 -10.58
C GLN A 44 5.58 -4.00 -11.78
N ASN A 45 6.43 -3.00 -11.56
CA ASN A 45 7.18 -2.36 -12.65
C ASN A 45 8.03 -3.38 -13.41
N THR A 46 8.66 -4.29 -12.68
CA THR A 46 9.47 -5.36 -13.25
C THR A 46 8.63 -6.37 -14.02
N LEU A 47 7.56 -6.90 -13.43
CA LEU A 47 6.67 -7.87 -14.09
C LEU A 47 5.96 -7.32 -15.32
N ASN A 48 5.82 -6.00 -15.43
CA ASN A 48 5.23 -5.34 -16.60
C ASN A 48 6.21 -5.15 -17.76
N GLN A 49 7.49 -5.46 -17.60
CA GLN A 49 8.54 -5.23 -18.58
C GLN A 49 9.40 -6.47 -18.87
N PRO A 50 8.83 -7.71 -18.95
CA PRO A 50 9.61 -8.90 -19.22
C PRO A 50 10.17 -8.87 -20.63
N LEU A 51 11.37 -9.42 -20.86
CA LEU A 51 11.90 -9.68 -22.19
C LEU A 51 11.09 -10.77 -22.91
N ASP A 52 10.69 -11.79 -22.17
CA ASP A 52 9.87 -12.89 -22.65
C ASP A 52 8.47 -12.78 -22.06
N GLU A 53 7.49 -12.42 -22.89
CA GLU A 53 6.09 -12.25 -22.48
C GLU A 53 5.45 -13.56 -22.01
N ASN A 54 5.99 -14.72 -22.41
CA ASN A 54 5.54 -16.05 -21.98
C ASN A 54 6.19 -16.49 -20.66
N PHE A 55 7.18 -15.73 -20.16
CA PHE A 55 7.94 -16.04 -18.94
C PHE A 55 8.62 -17.43 -18.96
N ASN A 56 9.03 -17.96 -20.14
CA ASN A 56 9.89 -19.14 -20.20
C ASN A 56 11.21 -18.89 -19.45
N ASN A 57 11.68 -17.62 -19.49
CA ASN A 57 12.71 -17.10 -18.63
C ASN A 57 12.09 -16.07 -17.65
N PRO A 58 11.90 -16.45 -16.38
CA PRO A 58 11.34 -15.54 -15.38
C PRO A 58 12.16 -14.27 -15.23
N VAL A 59 11.49 -13.17 -14.91
CA VAL A 59 12.18 -11.95 -14.51
C VAL A 59 12.82 -12.17 -13.15
N ASN A 60 14.06 -11.68 -12.95
CA ASN A 60 14.69 -11.72 -11.64
C ASN A 60 14.55 -10.36 -10.96
N VAL A 61 14.26 -10.37 -9.66
CA VAL A 61 14.30 -9.19 -8.78
C VAL A 61 15.21 -9.50 -7.60
N GLU A 62 16.22 -8.65 -7.41
CA GLU A 62 17.07 -8.66 -6.24
C GLU A 62 16.87 -7.39 -5.43
N LEU A 63 16.56 -7.53 -4.15
CA LEU A 63 16.57 -6.42 -3.20
C LEU A 63 17.87 -6.47 -2.42
N LYS A 64 18.71 -5.45 -2.62
CA LYS A 64 19.99 -5.33 -1.96
C LYS A 64 20.02 -4.14 -1.02
N LEU A 65 20.12 -4.40 0.27
CA LEU A 65 20.31 -3.37 1.28
C LEU A 65 21.79 -3.22 1.59
N ILE A 66 22.29 -2.00 1.41
CA ILE A 66 23.71 -1.67 1.60
C ILE A 66 23.81 -0.70 2.76
N GLU A 67 24.53 -1.08 3.79
CA GLU A 67 24.92 -0.23 4.92
C GLU A 67 26.32 0.33 4.71
N LEU A 68 26.45 1.63 4.60
CA LEU A 68 27.72 2.33 4.43
C LEU A 68 28.14 3.06 5.69
N THR A 69 29.40 2.87 6.10
CA THR A 69 30.02 3.53 7.27
C THR A 69 31.46 3.93 6.99
N GLY A 70 31.98 4.91 7.74
CA GLY A 70 33.38 5.35 7.67
C GLY A 70 33.82 5.69 6.25
N LYS A 71 35.02 5.24 5.85
CA LYS A 71 35.59 5.56 4.52
C LYS A 71 34.70 5.20 3.33
N TYR A 72 33.91 4.14 3.43
CA TYR A 72 33.00 3.71 2.35
C TYR A 72 31.84 4.70 2.17
N LEU A 73 31.35 5.25 3.26
CA LEU A 73 30.38 6.33 3.22
C LEU A 73 30.97 7.60 2.62
N ASP A 74 32.19 7.97 3.02
CA ASP A 74 32.88 9.16 2.51
C ASP A 74 33.14 9.04 0.99
N GLU A 75 33.63 7.89 0.53
CA GLU A 75 33.85 7.60 -0.90
C GLU A 75 32.54 7.68 -1.69
N TYR A 76 31.46 7.07 -1.18
CA TYR A 76 30.13 7.13 -1.80
C TYR A 76 29.60 8.56 -1.90
N LEU A 77 29.66 9.32 -0.82
CA LEU A 77 29.19 10.70 -0.79
C LEU A 77 30.01 11.61 -1.72
N ASN A 78 31.32 11.35 -1.87
CA ASN A 78 32.15 12.07 -2.82
C ASN A 78 31.74 11.79 -4.27
N GLU A 79 31.52 10.54 -4.66
CA GLU A 79 31.08 10.19 -6.01
C GLU A 79 29.63 10.65 -6.28
N LEU A 80 28.77 10.63 -5.25
CA LEU A 80 27.42 11.19 -5.31
C LEU A 80 27.43 12.72 -5.48
N ARG A 81 28.57 13.37 -5.34
CA ARG A 81 28.68 14.86 -5.33
C ARG A 81 27.84 15.47 -4.24
N TRP A 82 27.97 14.91 -3.04
CA TRP A 82 27.27 15.37 -1.85
C TRP A 82 27.51 16.86 -1.52
N ASP A 83 28.66 17.37 -1.90
CA ASP A 83 29.04 18.80 -1.77
C ASP A 83 28.03 19.74 -2.48
N ILE A 84 27.43 19.29 -3.60
CA ILE A 84 26.39 20.01 -4.33
C ILE A 84 25.01 19.72 -3.71
N LEU A 85 24.65 18.45 -3.56
CA LEU A 85 23.35 18.02 -3.03
C LEU A 85 23.05 18.65 -1.68
N LYS A 86 24.00 18.59 -0.75
CA LYS A 86 23.85 19.09 0.61
C LYS A 86 23.41 20.54 0.64
N LYS A 87 23.97 21.42 -0.20
CA LYS A 87 23.60 22.83 -0.26
C LYS A 87 22.13 23.03 -0.64
N HIS A 88 21.64 22.26 -1.59
CA HIS A 88 20.25 22.30 -2.03
C HIS A 88 19.31 21.74 -0.97
N ILE A 89 19.67 20.61 -0.34
CA ILE A 89 18.90 19.96 0.72
C ILE A 89 18.80 20.86 1.94
N GLU A 90 19.93 21.45 2.41
CA GLU A 90 19.96 22.37 3.55
C GLU A 90 19.10 23.61 3.27
N SER A 91 19.25 24.22 2.10
CA SER A 91 18.43 25.38 1.72
C SER A 91 16.94 25.06 1.68
N CYS A 92 16.56 23.90 1.16
CA CYS A 92 15.17 23.44 1.17
C CYS A 92 14.68 23.14 2.59
N ALA A 93 15.51 22.54 3.43
CA ALA A 93 15.21 22.25 4.85
C ALA A 93 14.97 23.54 5.66
N ASP A 94 15.70 24.61 5.37
CA ASP A 94 15.60 25.88 6.09
C ASP A 94 14.46 26.79 5.62
N ARG A 95 13.77 26.43 4.54
CA ARG A 95 12.72 27.23 3.90
C ARG A 95 11.54 27.54 4.82
N SER A 96 11.06 26.56 5.58
CA SER A 96 9.89 26.70 6.44
C SER A 96 9.85 25.64 7.55
N THR A 97 9.57 26.05 8.77
CA THR A 97 9.33 25.14 9.90
C THR A 97 7.98 24.43 9.82
N GLN A 98 7.04 24.96 9.04
CA GLN A 98 5.70 24.38 8.87
C GLN A 98 5.65 23.31 7.78
N SER A 99 6.62 23.29 6.85
CA SER A 99 6.72 22.29 5.80
C SER A 99 7.14 20.93 6.39
N GLU A 100 6.40 19.89 6.07
CA GLU A 100 6.72 18.51 6.48
C GLU A 100 8.03 18.04 5.86
N LEU A 101 8.22 18.31 4.56
CA LEU A 101 9.47 18.01 3.86
C LEU A 101 10.67 18.68 4.53
N SER A 102 10.56 19.96 4.87
CA SER A 102 11.65 20.71 5.55
C SER A 102 12.01 20.08 6.90
N ARG A 103 11.00 19.72 7.72
CA ARG A 103 11.23 19.04 9.01
C ARG A 103 11.90 17.69 8.83
N ASN A 104 11.43 16.88 7.86
CA ASN A 104 11.99 15.56 7.57
C ASN A 104 13.43 15.66 7.08
N LEU A 105 13.75 16.60 6.19
CA LEU A 105 15.12 16.82 5.72
C LEU A 105 16.05 17.26 6.85
N LYS A 106 15.63 18.18 7.74
CA LYS A 106 16.42 18.57 8.93
C LYS A 106 16.71 17.39 9.84
N LYS A 107 15.69 16.58 10.13
CA LYS A 107 15.84 15.38 10.94
C LYS A 107 16.83 14.42 10.29
N SER A 108 16.68 14.14 9.01
CA SER A 108 17.53 13.23 8.24
C SER A 108 18.99 13.67 8.19
N LEU A 109 19.24 14.97 7.95
CA LEU A 109 20.61 15.53 7.95
C LEU A 109 21.26 15.43 9.33
N LYS A 110 20.48 15.60 10.41
CA LYS A 110 20.97 15.41 11.78
C LYS A 110 21.31 13.96 12.05
N GLU A 111 20.40 13.03 11.72
CA GLU A 111 20.62 11.59 11.88
C GLU A 111 21.87 11.11 11.12
N MET A 112 22.05 11.50 9.86
CA MET A 112 23.23 11.14 9.07
C MET A 112 24.54 11.61 9.70
N ARG A 113 24.54 12.79 10.34
CA ARG A 113 25.73 13.28 11.08
C ARG A 113 26.01 12.49 12.36
N ASP A 114 24.92 12.17 13.09
CA ASP A 114 25.02 11.54 14.41
C ASP A 114 25.39 10.07 14.30
N THR A 115 24.78 9.34 13.35
CA THR A 115 25.02 7.89 13.14
C THR A 115 26.26 7.60 12.33
N LYS A 116 26.71 8.52 11.46
CA LYS A 116 27.79 8.31 10.48
C LYS A 116 27.60 7.03 9.64
N SER A 117 26.34 6.73 9.36
CA SER A 117 25.92 5.59 8.55
C SER A 117 24.83 5.97 7.55
N LEU A 118 24.73 5.22 6.48
CA LEU A 118 23.71 5.39 5.44
C LEU A 118 23.25 4.04 4.92
N TYR A 119 21.94 3.80 4.92
CA TYR A 119 21.36 2.67 4.21
C TYR A 119 20.96 3.08 2.78
N ILE A 120 21.32 2.23 1.82
CA ILE A 120 20.92 2.34 0.42
C ILE A 120 20.12 1.09 0.08
N LEU A 121 18.91 1.23 -0.46
CA LEU A 121 18.13 0.11 -0.96
C LEU A 121 18.15 0.10 -2.49
N ASN A 122 18.76 -0.94 -3.06
CA ASN A 122 18.70 -1.23 -4.49
C ASN A 122 17.59 -2.24 -4.75
N ILE A 123 16.69 -1.89 -5.68
CA ILE A 123 15.73 -2.80 -6.31
C ILE A 123 16.25 -3.04 -7.72
N GLU A 124 16.85 -4.19 -7.93
CA GLU A 124 17.50 -4.59 -9.19
C GLU A 124 16.65 -5.62 -9.90
N ASP A 125 16.34 -5.40 -11.18
CA ASP A 125 15.74 -6.42 -12.02
C ASP A 125 16.68 -6.87 -13.15
N SER A 126 16.46 -8.06 -13.68
CA SER A 126 17.08 -8.56 -14.91
C SER A 126 16.12 -9.50 -15.66
N ASN A 127 16.40 -9.80 -16.91
CA ASN A 127 15.47 -10.36 -17.88
C ASN A 127 14.31 -9.42 -18.18
N SER A 128 14.56 -8.11 -18.15
CA SER A 128 13.60 -7.04 -18.47
C SER A 128 14.21 -6.08 -19.51
N PHE A 129 13.36 -5.26 -20.13
CA PHE A 129 13.83 -4.28 -21.14
C PHE A 129 14.74 -3.20 -20.54
N GLY A 130 14.70 -2.98 -19.24
CA GLY A 130 15.43 -1.90 -18.60
C GLY A 130 14.93 -0.49 -19.01
N LEU A 131 15.77 0.52 -18.74
CA LEU A 131 15.47 1.93 -18.94
C LEU A 131 15.84 2.36 -20.38
N THR A 132 15.15 1.81 -21.37
CA THR A 132 15.28 2.18 -22.78
C THR A 132 14.56 3.47 -23.08
N GLY A 133 14.86 4.07 -24.24
CA GLY A 133 14.18 5.24 -24.75
C GLY A 133 15.00 6.54 -24.65
N PRO A 134 14.46 7.64 -25.22
CA PRO A 134 15.18 8.89 -25.39
C PRO A 134 15.41 9.65 -24.08
N GLU A 135 16.36 10.58 -24.11
CA GLU A 135 16.68 11.48 -22.99
C GLU A 135 15.63 12.56 -22.74
N GLY A 136 14.95 12.98 -23.78
CA GLY A 136 13.99 14.09 -23.76
C GLY A 136 12.76 13.79 -24.60
N ASN A 137 12.43 14.67 -25.50
CA ASN A 137 11.21 14.67 -26.32
C ASN A 137 10.71 13.28 -26.73
N MET A 138 9.43 13.02 -26.47
CA MET A 138 8.80 11.75 -26.81
C MET A 138 8.14 11.83 -28.17
N GLU A 139 8.56 10.95 -29.08
CA GLU A 139 7.76 10.57 -30.22
C GLU A 139 6.87 9.38 -29.83
N ALA A 140 5.64 9.36 -30.31
CA ALA A 140 4.63 8.36 -29.91
C ALA A 140 5.03 6.90 -30.21
N SER A 141 6.00 6.69 -31.11
CA SER A 141 6.48 5.37 -31.52
C SER A 141 7.54 4.75 -30.60
N GLN A 142 8.11 5.51 -29.67
CA GLN A 142 9.24 5.06 -28.84
C GLN A 142 8.77 4.52 -27.49
N LYS A 143 9.37 3.41 -27.02
CA LYS A 143 9.14 2.88 -25.67
C LYS A 143 9.89 3.78 -24.65
N PRO A 144 9.23 4.73 -23.98
CA PRO A 144 9.91 5.76 -23.19
C PRO A 144 10.12 5.33 -21.74
N ASN A 145 10.63 4.12 -21.49
CA ASN A 145 10.79 3.58 -20.14
C ASN A 145 11.65 4.48 -19.25
N PHE A 146 12.76 4.97 -19.80
CA PHE A 146 13.64 5.90 -19.10
C PHE A 146 12.92 7.21 -18.75
N PHE A 147 12.32 7.85 -19.75
CA PHE A 147 11.63 9.12 -19.53
C PHE A 147 10.51 8.97 -18.51
N ASN A 148 9.68 7.94 -18.66
CA ASN A 148 8.55 7.69 -17.77
C ASN A 148 8.96 7.46 -16.31
N LEU A 149 10.04 6.72 -16.06
CA LEU A 149 10.49 6.46 -14.69
C LEU A 149 11.31 7.63 -14.13
N CYS A 150 12.29 8.11 -14.88
CA CYS A 150 13.33 8.99 -14.35
C CYS A 150 13.01 10.48 -14.46
N LYS A 151 12.31 10.92 -15.53
CA LYS A 151 12.12 12.36 -15.81
C LYS A 151 10.67 12.84 -15.70
N ALA A 152 9.69 12.02 -16.07
CA ALA A 152 8.29 12.45 -16.10
C ALA A 152 7.68 12.56 -14.70
N ASN A 153 6.81 13.57 -14.50
CA ASN A 153 5.93 13.69 -13.34
C ASN A 153 4.48 13.53 -13.80
N PHE A 154 3.70 12.65 -13.12
CA PHE A 154 2.27 12.44 -13.41
C PHE A 154 1.94 12.15 -14.88
N PHE A 155 2.92 11.70 -15.65
CA PHE A 155 2.77 11.41 -17.05
C PHE A 155 2.54 9.91 -17.26
N THR A 156 1.47 9.58 -17.98
CA THR A 156 1.21 8.23 -18.46
C THR A 156 1.12 8.29 -19.97
N ALA A 157 2.11 7.73 -20.67
CA ALA A 157 1.99 7.55 -22.11
C ALA A 157 0.81 6.61 -22.39
N GLU A 158 0.05 6.86 -23.46
CA GLU A 158 -0.89 5.87 -23.97
C GLU A 158 -0.16 4.55 -24.20
N LYS A 159 -0.60 3.49 -23.54
CA LYS A 159 0.04 2.19 -23.67
C LYS A 159 -0.57 1.43 -24.82
N PRO A 160 0.25 0.94 -25.76
CA PRO A 160 -0.25 0.09 -26.84
C PRO A 160 -0.82 -1.25 -26.35
N ASP A 161 -0.40 -1.72 -25.16
CA ASP A 161 -0.90 -2.97 -24.57
C ASP A 161 -1.80 -2.68 -23.34
N PRO A 162 -3.11 -2.97 -23.45
CA PRO A 162 -4.06 -2.81 -22.35
C PRO A 162 -3.74 -3.63 -21.09
N GLY A 163 -3.02 -4.74 -21.21
CA GLY A 163 -2.70 -5.64 -20.10
C GLY A 163 -1.55 -5.19 -19.21
N ARG A 164 -0.74 -4.23 -19.63
CA ARG A 164 0.42 -3.75 -18.84
C ARG A 164 0.00 -2.72 -17.80
N GLY A 165 0.34 -2.99 -16.53
CA GLY A 165 0.04 -2.13 -15.39
C GLY A 165 0.76 -0.77 -15.44
N GLY A 166 0.43 0.09 -14.49
CA GLY A 166 0.99 1.43 -14.29
C GLY A 166 -0.01 2.53 -14.70
N SER A 167 -0.60 3.17 -13.72
CA SER A 167 -1.52 4.28 -13.87
C SER A 167 -0.91 5.54 -13.27
N TYR A 168 -1.09 6.68 -13.94
CA TYR A 168 -0.88 8.04 -13.43
C TYR A 168 0.54 8.43 -12.99
N GLY A 169 1.56 7.56 -13.03
CA GLY A 169 2.94 7.88 -12.61
C GLY A 169 3.07 8.33 -11.15
N VAL A 170 2.09 8.04 -10.30
CA VAL A 170 2.07 8.40 -8.87
C VAL A 170 2.78 7.35 -8.03
N GLY A 171 2.63 6.06 -8.34
CA GLY A 171 3.19 4.96 -7.55
C GLY A 171 4.70 5.08 -7.40
N LYS A 172 5.42 5.40 -8.47
CA LYS A 172 6.88 5.58 -8.45
C LYS A 172 7.38 6.63 -7.45
N SER A 173 6.54 7.59 -7.05
CA SER A 173 6.93 8.62 -6.08
C SER A 173 7.32 8.07 -4.72
N ILE A 174 6.93 6.82 -4.41
CA ILE A 174 7.32 6.13 -3.18
C ILE A 174 8.84 6.02 -3.04
N PHE A 175 9.58 5.89 -4.14
CA PHE A 175 11.04 5.75 -4.10
C PHE A 175 11.71 7.00 -3.51
N TRP A 176 11.23 8.21 -3.86
CA TRP A 176 11.71 9.46 -3.27
C TRP A 176 11.19 9.66 -1.85
N GLU A 177 9.93 9.27 -1.59
CA GLU A 177 9.34 9.36 -0.25
C GLU A 177 10.09 8.47 0.76
N CYS A 178 10.57 7.30 0.33
CA CYS A 178 11.36 6.39 1.15
C CYS A 178 12.82 6.83 1.34
N SER A 179 13.29 7.86 0.63
CA SER A 179 14.64 8.40 0.79
C SER A 179 14.69 9.50 1.85
N LYS A 180 15.62 9.40 2.81
CA LYS A 180 15.91 10.44 3.83
C LYS A 180 16.28 11.79 3.21
N VAL A 181 16.83 11.76 1.99
CA VAL A 181 17.34 12.93 1.27
C VAL A 181 16.62 13.15 -0.05
N SER A 182 15.44 12.54 -0.24
CA SER A 182 14.61 12.63 -1.44
C SER A 182 15.36 12.35 -2.74
N THR A 183 16.32 11.44 -2.73
CA THR A 183 17.24 11.17 -3.83
C THR A 183 17.17 9.72 -4.27
N VAL A 184 17.05 9.49 -5.57
CA VAL A 184 17.04 8.17 -6.20
C VAL A 184 18.04 8.16 -7.35
N LEU A 185 18.90 7.13 -7.38
CA LEU A 185 19.76 6.85 -8.52
C LEU A 185 19.18 5.71 -9.35
N PHE A 186 19.53 5.70 -10.61
CA PHE A 186 19.12 4.68 -11.56
C PHE A 186 20.34 4.18 -12.32
N SER A 187 20.43 2.87 -12.49
CA SER A 187 21.30 2.29 -13.50
C SER A 187 20.54 1.27 -14.34
N SER A 188 20.94 1.07 -15.56
CA SER A 188 20.29 0.11 -16.43
C SER A 188 21.26 -0.44 -17.47
N LEU A 189 21.27 -1.76 -17.63
CA LEU A 189 21.90 -2.38 -18.78
C LEU A 189 20.85 -2.52 -19.88
N VAL A 190 21.08 -1.91 -21.03
CA VAL A 190 20.10 -1.86 -22.12
C VAL A 190 20.73 -2.27 -23.45
N ASP A 191 19.91 -2.86 -24.31
CA ASP A 191 20.27 -3.09 -25.71
C ASP A 191 20.16 -1.81 -26.52
N LYS A 192 20.84 -1.78 -27.66
CA LYS A 192 20.74 -0.67 -28.61
C LYS A 192 19.34 -0.58 -29.17
N THR A 193 18.79 0.65 -29.16
CA THR A 193 17.54 0.99 -29.86
C THR A 193 17.79 2.20 -30.78
N GLU A 194 16.79 2.62 -31.54
CA GLU A 194 16.87 3.86 -32.33
C GLU A 194 17.11 5.09 -31.47
N SER A 195 16.65 5.07 -30.23
CA SER A 195 16.65 6.22 -29.31
C SER A 195 17.69 6.16 -28.21
N ASN A 196 18.44 5.05 -28.07
CA ASN A 196 19.53 4.93 -27.10
C ASN A 196 20.64 3.98 -27.56
N PRO A 197 21.91 4.21 -27.13
CA PRO A 197 23.01 3.27 -27.34
C PRO A 197 22.81 2.01 -26.48
N SER A 198 23.61 0.96 -26.75
CA SER A 198 23.71 -0.21 -25.86
C SER A 198 24.68 0.07 -24.71
N GLY A 199 24.49 -0.62 -23.59
CA GLY A 199 25.40 -0.63 -22.46
C GLY A 199 24.81 -0.13 -21.16
N LEU A 200 25.69 0.24 -20.23
CA LEU A 200 25.31 0.72 -18.92
C LEU A 200 24.90 2.19 -18.97
N ARG A 201 23.67 2.48 -18.59
CA ARG A 201 23.10 3.81 -18.44
C ARG A 201 22.99 4.18 -16.97
N ILE A 202 23.49 5.34 -16.56
CA ILE A 202 23.43 5.85 -15.18
C ILE A 202 22.74 7.20 -15.19
N PHE A 203 21.87 7.41 -14.20
CA PHE A 203 21.13 8.64 -14.02
C PHE A 203 20.70 8.80 -12.55
N GLY A 204 20.35 10.01 -12.13
CA GLY A 204 19.80 10.26 -10.81
C GLY A 204 18.83 11.41 -10.80
N ARG A 205 17.93 11.42 -9.79
CA ARG A 205 16.96 12.48 -9.59
C ARG A 205 16.74 12.73 -8.10
N ILE A 206 16.67 14.00 -7.73
CA ILE A 206 16.25 14.48 -6.43
C ILE A 206 14.97 15.32 -6.57
N GLU A 207 14.08 15.20 -5.60
CA GLU A 207 12.82 15.95 -5.52
C GLU A 207 12.76 16.77 -4.24
N LEU A 208 12.95 18.07 -4.38
CA LEU A 208 12.86 19.06 -3.31
C LEU A 208 11.71 20.03 -3.60
N ALA A 209 11.39 20.88 -2.61
CA ALA A 209 10.56 22.05 -2.86
C ALA A 209 11.39 23.20 -3.45
N THR A 210 10.71 24.18 -4.03
CA THR A 210 11.35 25.43 -4.48
C THR A 210 12.14 26.05 -3.34
N HIS A 211 13.39 26.39 -3.58
CA HIS A 211 14.32 26.95 -2.59
C HIS A 211 15.29 27.93 -3.21
N ASN A 212 16.01 28.68 -2.39
CA ASN A 212 16.92 29.70 -2.84
C ASN A 212 18.33 29.45 -2.29
N ILE A 213 19.33 29.47 -3.16
CA ILE A 213 20.74 29.48 -2.75
C ILE A 213 21.32 30.84 -3.15
N LYS A 214 21.75 31.63 -2.18
CA LYS A 214 22.14 33.02 -2.36
C LYS A 214 20.99 33.80 -3.03
N LYS A 215 21.23 34.42 -4.20
CA LYS A 215 20.24 35.19 -4.98
C LYS A 215 19.55 34.38 -6.08
N LYS A 216 19.85 33.07 -6.21
CA LYS A 216 19.31 32.21 -7.27
C LYS A 216 18.18 31.33 -6.72
N SER A 217 17.03 31.31 -7.40
CA SER A 217 15.88 30.44 -7.10
C SER A 217 15.92 29.17 -7.95
N TYR A 218 15.54 28.03 -7.34
CA TYR A 218 15.52 26.71 -7.99
C TYR A 218 14.13 26.09 -7.88
N THR A 219 13.71 25.33 -8.91
CA THR A 219 12.40 24.68 -8.95
C THR A 219 12.26 23.58 -7.91
N GLY A 220 13.37 22.96 -7.51
CA GLY A 220 13.44 21.87 -6.51
C GLY A 220 13.84 20.53 -7.12
N THR A 221 13.52 20.25 -8.37
CA THR A 221 14.00 19.05 -9.05
C THR A 221 15.46 19.23 -9.49
N GLY A 222 16.26 18.21 -9.24
CA GLY A 222 17.65 18.12 -9.71
C GLY A 222 17.93 16.78 -10.36
N PHE A 223 18.82 16.77 -11.36
CA PHE A 223 19.20 15.57 -12.09
C PHE A 223 20.71 15.31 -12.01
N PHE A 224 21.08 14.05 -11.75
CA PHE A 224 22.45 13.58 -11.78
C PHE A 224 22.75 12.95 -13.13
N GLY A 225 23.71 13.51 -13.85
CA GLY A 225 24.03 13.07 -15.19
C GLY A 225 25.31 13.73 -15.72
N GLU A 226 25.53 13.65 -17.03
CA GLU A 226 26.62 14.35 -17.68
C GLU A 226 26.51 15.86 -17.53
N GLY A 227 27.62 16.52 -17.20
CA GLY A 227 27.65 17.97 -17.04
C GLY A 227 29.06 18.49 -16.76
N SER A 228 29.20 19.82 -16.82
CA SER A 228 30.41 20.56 -16.50
C SER A 228 30.18 21.48 -15.33
N LEU A 229 31.17 21.61 -14.44
CA LEU A 229 31.13 22.55 -13.32
C LEU A 229 31.36 24.01 -13.77
N GLU A 230 31.82 24.21 -15.02
CA GLU A 230 32.17 25.53 -15.56
C GLU A 230 30.97 26.31 -16.11
N GLU A 231 29.80 25.67 -16.20
CA GLU A 231 28.55 26.35 -16.64
C GLU A 231 27.89 27.11 -15.47
N GLU A 232 28.55 28.13 -14.94
CA GLU A 232 27.99 28.97 -13.86
C GLU A 232 26.80 29.84 -14.29
N GLU A 233 26.57 30.08 -15.59
CA GLU A 233 25.63 31.10 -16.06
C GLU A 233 24.42 30.62 -16.84
N GLY A 234 24.26 29.36 -17.12
CA GLY A 234 23.12 28.89 -17.91
C GLY A 234 22.65 27.49 -17.50
N TYR A 235 21.33 27.34 -17.34
CA TYR A 235 20.72 26.05 -17.44
C TYR A 235 20.93 25.51 -18.85
N SER A 236 21.80 24.54 -19.03
CA SER A 236 21.88 23.83 -20.28
C SER A 236 20.96 22.63 -20.25
N TYR A 237 19.97 22.59 -21.12
CA TYR A 237 19.09 21.41 -21.31
C TYR A 237 19.91 20.13 -21.63
N GLU A 238 21.10 20.28 -22.17
CA GLU A 238 22.03 19.19 -22.49
C GLU A 238 22.77 18.63 -21.28
N ALA A 239 22.87 19.40 -20.20
CA ALA A 239 23.61 19.03 -18.99
C ALA A 239 22.93 17.97 -18.09
N SER A 240 21.78 17.42 -18.50
CA SER A 240 21.03 16.40 -17.75
C SER A 240 20.86 15.11 -18.55
N LYS A 241 21.85 14.75 -19.36
CA LYS A 241 21.90 13.47 -20.09
C LYS A 241 22.42 12.36 -19.20
N SER A 242 22.03 11.13 -19.52
CA SER A 242 22.57 9.95 -18.84
C SER A 242 24.08 9.81 -19.02
N VAL A 243 24.76 9.30 -18.00
CA VAL A 243 26.15 8.87 -18.09
C VAL A 243 26.18 7.45 -18.66
N TRP A 244 26.96 7.23 -19.71
CA TRP A 244 27.02 5.94 -20.39
C TRP A 244 28.34 5.22 -20.14
N ASN A 245 28.25 3.90 -19.88
CA ASN A 245 29.37 2.95 -19.81
C ASN A 245 30.47 3.33 -18.78
N ASN A 246 30.10 4.09 -17.74
CA ASN A 246 31.02 4.41 -16.64
C ASN A 246 30.87 3.41 -15.47
N HIS A 247 31.42 2.21 -15.64
CA HIS A 247 31.38 1.16 -14.64
C HIS A 247 32.14 1.53 -13.36
N GLU A 248 33.16 2.37 -13.42
CA GLU A 248 33.91 2.82 -12.25
C GLU A 248 32.99 3.66 -11.34
N LEU A 249 32.30 4.66 -11.91
CA LEU A 249 31.31 5.46 -11.19
C LEU A 249 30.19 4.57 -10.61
N ALA A 250 29.65 3.66 -11.44
CA ALA A 250 28.59 2.77 -11.01
C ALA A 250 28.98 1.88 -9.81
N LYS A 251 30.21 1.34 -9.82
CA LYS A 251 30.76 0.55 -8.69
C LYS A 251 30.85 1.36 -7.42
N LYS A 252 31.36 2.58 -7.49
CA LYS A 252 31.49 3.47 -6.33
C LYS A 252 30.12 3.94 -5.80
N LEU A 253 29.11 4.01 -6.67
CA LEU A 253 27.72 4.31 -6.29
C LEU A 253 26.91 3.05 -5.95
N TYR A 254 27.53 1.85 -5.95
CA TYR A 254 26.87 0.57 -5.66
C TYR A 254 25.70 0.22 -6.58
N ILE A 255 25.73 0.69 -7.83
CA ILE A 255 24.70 0.47 -8.85
C ILE A 255 25.28 -0.12 -10.14
N ASP A 256 26.49 -0.71 -10.09
CA ASP A 256 27.10 -1.36 -11.24
C ASP A 256 26.37 -2.65 -11.60
N ARG A 257 26.27 -2.92 -12.88
CA ARG A 257 25.62 -4.09 -13.43
C ARG A 257 26.63 -4.90 -14.24
N ASP A 258 26.65 -6.21 -13.99
CA ASP A 258 27.53 -7.12 -14.73
C ASP A 258 27.15 -7.11 -16.22
N LYS A 259 28.15 -6.89 -17.08
CA LYS A 259 27.98 -6.89 -18.54
C LYS A 259 27.49 -8.23 -19.11
N ASN A 260 27.72 -9.32 -18.39
CA ASN A 260 27.32 -10.66 -18.77
C ASN A 260 25.90 -11.03 -18.29
N LYS A 261 25.27 -10.19 -17.49
CA LYS A 261 23.88 -10.36 -17.09
C LYS A 261 22.94 -9.85 -18.19
N ALA A 262 21.72 -10.38 -18.20
CA ALA A 262 20.64 -9.89 -19.05
C ALA A 262 20.32 -8.42 -18.77
N THR A 263 19.72 -7.74 -19.75
CA THR A 263 19.24 -6.35 -19.61
C THR A 263 18.29 -6.21 -18.42
N GLY A 264 18.17 -5.00 -17.91
CA GLY A 264 17.33 -4.67 -16.77
C GLY A 264 17.71 -3.34 -16.14
N ALA A 265 17.08 -3.02 -15.01
CA ALA A 265 17.27 -1.76 -14.30
C ALA A 265 17.56 -1.96 -12.81
N THR A 266 18.17 -0.95 -12.20
CA THR A 266 18.34 -0.79 -10.76
C THR A 266 17.75 0.55 -10.35
N ILE A 267 16.86 0.54 -9.38
CA ILE A 267 16.36 1.71 -8.67
C ILE A 267 17.08 1.73 -7.33
N SER A 268 17.86 2.78 -7.07
CA SER A 268 18.67 2.91 -5.87
C SER A 268 18.18 4.06 -5.01
N ILE A 269 17.58 3.75 -3.87
CA ILE A 269 17.05 4.72 -2.89
C ILE A 269 18.18 5.12 -1.97
N VAL A 270 18.60 6.39 -2.05
CA VAL A 270 19.71 6.92 -1.27
C VAL A 270 19.22 7.34 0.13
N GLY A 271 19.77 6.73 1.15
CA GLY A 271 19.36 7.00 2.52
C GLY A 271 17.96 6.48 2.82
N LEU A 272 17.80 5.18 2.96
CA LEU A 272 16.50 4.59 3.29
C LEU A 272 16.00 5.12 4.64
N LYS A 273 14.72 5.56 4.70
CA LYS A 273 14.10 6.05 5.93
C LYS A 273 13.85 4.91 6.92
N GLU A 274 14.42 5.01 8.11
CA GLU A 274 14.22 4.04 9.19
C GLU A 274 12.79 4.06 9.78
N SER A 275 12.03 5.14 9.55
CA SER A 275 10.61 5.22 9.93
C SER A 275 9.72 4.23 9.16
N LEU A 276 10.24 3.58 8.14
CA LEU A 276 9.57 2.48 7.45
C LEU A 276 9.63 1.18 8.26
N TYR A 277 10.49 1.15 9.28
CA TYR A 277 10.75 0.00 10.14
C TYR A 277 10.94 0.52 11.57
N ASP A 278 10.72 -0.33 12.57
CA ASP A 278 11.01 0.01 13.95
C ASP A 278 12.50 0.38 14.08
N GLN A 279 12.83 1.49 14.74
CA GLN A 279 14.19 2.09 14.79
C GLN A 279 15.26 1.15 15.41
N SER A 280 14.84 0.05 16.00
CA SER A 280 15.72 -0.98 16.57
C SER A 280 16.19 -2.04 15.57
N HIS A 281 15.71 -2.00 14.30
CA HIS A 281 16.01 -3.07 13.34
C HIS A 281 17.39 -2.94 12.72
N GLU A 282 18.12 -4.05 12.71
CA GLU A 282 19.33 -4.21 11.91
C GLU A 282 18.97 -4.35 10.42
N GLY A 283 19.97 -4.16 9.53
CA GLY A 283 19.73 -4.17 8.07
C GLY A 283 19.06 -5.45 7.54
N HIS A 284 19.39 -6.62 8.10
CA HIS A 284 18.75 -7.87 7.70
C HIS A 284 17.27 -7.96 8.08
N GLU A 285 16.85 -7.35 9.20
CA GLU A 285 15.44 -7.30 9.63
C GLU A 285 14.61 -6.42 8.70
N ILE A 286 15.20 -5.33 8.18
CA ILE A 286 14.58 -4.50 7.14
C ILE A 286 14.28 -5.35 5.90
N LEU A 287 15.26 -6.15 5.46
CA LEU A 287 15.06 -7.05 4.31
C LEU A 287 14.05 -8.15 4.59
N GLN A 288 13.97 -8.68 5.82
CA GLN A 288 12.92 -9.63 6.21
C GLN A 288 11.52 -9.01 6.11
N GLY A 289 11.36 -7.75 6.52
CA GLY A 289 10.11 -7.00 6.34
C GLY A 289 9.71 -6.89 4.88
N LEU A 290 10.64 -6.49 4.00
CA LEU A 290 10.42 -6.43 2.55
C LEU A 290 10.11 -7.80 1.97
N LYS A 291 10.85 -8.85 2.35
CA LYS A 291 10.61 -10.24 1.94
C LYS A 291 9.17 -10.68 2.26
N LYS A 292 8.72 -10.44 3.50
CA LYS A 292 7.37 -10.78 3.94
C LYS A 292 6.31 -10.10 3.05
N GLN A 293 6.50 -8.84 2.67
CA GLN A 293 5.55 -8.13 1.81
C GLN A 293 5.61 -8.61 0.35
N PHE A 294 6.82 -8.92 -0.17
CA PHE A 294 6.92 -9.54 -1.49
C PHE A 294 6.25 -10.91 -1.53
N GLU A 295 6.45 -11.77 -0.56
CA GLU A 295 5.76 -13.04 -0.42
C GLU A 295 4.24 -12.85 -0.37
N LYS A 296 3.76 -11.85 0.39
CA LYS A 296 2.35 -11.52 0.53
C LYS A 296 1.69 -11.15 -0.81
N PHE A 297 2.32 -10.27 -1.58
CA PHE A 297 1.69 -9.74 -2.80
C PHE A 297 2.05 -10.50 -4.08
N PHE A 298 3.19 -11.20 -4.11
CA PHE A 298 3.72 -11.82 -5.33
C PHE A 298 3.80 -13.34 -5.30
N TRP A 299 3.29 -14.03 -4.25
CA TRP A 299 3.27 -15.49 -4.25
C TRP A 299 2.70 -16.10 -5.52
N PRO A 300 1.66 -15.51 -6.22
CA PRO A 300 1.16 -16.13 -7.45
C PRO A 300 2.17 -16.14 -8.61
N ALA A 301 3.12 -15.19 -8.62
CA ALA A 301 4.21 -15.13 -9.59
C ALA A 301 5.45 -15.95 -9.17
N LEU A 302 5.53 -16.33 -7.90
CA LEU A 302 6.66 -17.08 -7.31
C LEU A 302 6.41 -18.60 -7.30
N ILE A 303 5.17 -19.08 -7.54
CA ILE A 303 4.81 -20.51 -7.53
C ILE A 303 5.67 -21.27 -8.56
N PRO A 304 6.34 -22.38 -8.18
CA PRO A 304 7.23 -23.13 -9.09
C PRO A 304 6.56 -23.56 -10.39
N SER A 305 5.29 -23.94 -10.34
CA SER A 305 4.53 -24.45 -11.51
C SER A 305 4.16 -23.37 -12.55
N ARG A 306 4.30 -22.09 -12.19
CA ARG A 306 3.96 -20.91 -13.03
C ARG A 306 4.94 -19.78 -12.78
N LYS A 307 6.19 -20.08 -12.53
CA LYS A 307 7.19 -19.14 -12.07
C LYS A 307 7.42 -18.02 -13.08
N LYS A 308 7.02 -16.81 -12.73
CA LYS A 308 7.21 -15.60 -13.52
C LYS A 308 8.26 -14.68 -12.92
N LEU A 309 8.55 -14.86 -11.63
CA LEU A 309 9.45 -14.05 -10.84
C LEU A 309 10.44 -14.93 -10.07
N ASN A 310 11.72 -14.62 -10.17
CA ASN A 310 12.74 -15.05 -9.22
C ASN A 310 13.03 -13.89 -8.27
N LEU A 311 13.03 -14.15 -6.98
CA LEU A 311 13.21 -13.14 -5.95
C LEU A 311 14.37 -13.50 -5.04
N SER A 312 15.28 -12.55 -4.82
CA SER A 312 16.43 -12.69 -3.92
C SER A 312 16.63 -11.44 -3.07
N PHE A 313 17.28 -11.62 -1.92
CA PHE A 313 17.57 -10.57 -0.96
C PHE A 313 19.03 -10.64 -0.55
N VAL A 314 19.73 -9.51 -0.55
CA VAL A 314 21.15 -9.43 -0.22
C VAL A 314 21.37 -8.31 0.79
N TYR A 315 21.97 -8.65 1.93
CA TYR A 315 22.47 -7.66 2.88
C TYR A 315 23.98 -7.46 2.70
N GLN A 316 24.39 -6.22 2.50
CA GLN A 316 25.78 -5.84 2.34
C GLN A 316 26.16 -4.77 3.35
N ARG A 317 27.25 -4.95 4.08
CA ARG A 317 27.84 -3.91 4.93
C ARG A 317 29.16 -3.48 4.34
N ASN A 318 29.24 -2.20 3.95
CA ASN A 318 30.38 -1.65 3.20
C ASN A 318 30.64 -2.46 1.91
N SER A 319 31.84 -3.06 1.78
CA SER A 319 32.21 -3.90 0.64
C SER A 319 31.89 -5.40 0.83
N LYS A 320 31.37 -5.80 2.02
CA LYS A 320 31.22 -7.22 2.38
C LYS A 320 29.75 -7.64 2.36
N ILE A 321 29.40 -8.63 1.55
CA ILE A 321 28.11 -9.31 1.60
C ILE A 321 28.04 -10.14 2.89
N ARG A 322 26.89 -10.10 3.57
CA ARG A 322 26.63 -10.74 4.85
C ARG A 322 25.79 -12.00 4.64
N ASN A 323 26.47 -13.10 4.29
CA ASN A 323 25.85 -14.39 4.02
C ASN A 323 25.31 -15.08 5.30
N ASP A 324 25.63 -14.54 6.47
CA ASP A 324 25.16 -15.03 7.79
C ASP A 324 23.61 -15.02 7.88
N TYR A 325 22.93 -14.28 7.03
CA TYR A 325 21.48 -14.10 7.02
C TYR A 325 20.76 -14.76 5.83
N ASP A 326 21.49 -15.51 4.98
CA ASP A 326 20.93 -16.07 3.74
C ASP A 326 19.72 -16.97 4.01
N ASP A 327 19.77 -17.82 5.04
CA ASP A 327 18.64 -18.69 5.41
C ASP A 327 17.39 -17.89 5.83
N LEU A 328 17.59 -16.78 6.55
CA LEU A 328 16.49 -15.90 6.98
C LEU A 328 15.87 -15.10 5.82
N LEU A 329 16.68 -14.82 4.79
CA LEU A 329 16.29 -14.05 3.63
C LEU A 329 15.77 -14.91 2.47
N LYS A 330 15.86 -16.23 2.58
CA LYS A 330 15.31 -17.17 1.60
C LYS A 330 13.79 -17.03 1.49
N VAL A 331 13.28 -16.98 0.26
CA VAL A 331 11.82 -16.93 0.00
C VAL A 331 11.17 -18.22 0.52
N ASP A 332 10.11 -18.06 1.30
CA ASP A 332 9.31 -19.15 1.85
C ASP A 332 7.81 -18.90 1.63
N LEU A 333 7.20 -19.72 0.80
CA LEU A 333 5.78 -19.63 0.47
C LEU A 333 4.89 -20.53 1.35
N SER A 334 5.45 -21.25 2.32
CA SER A 334 4.71 -22.19 3.18
C SER A 334 3.51 -21.52 3.87
N ARG A 335 3.70 -20.28 4.32
CA ARG A 335 2.64 -19.46 4.91
C ARG A 335 1.45 -19.21 3.96
N TRP A 336 1.70 -19.15 2.66
CA TRP A 336 0.70 -18.86 1.63
C TRP A 336 0.10 -20.12 1.00
N GLN A 337 0.47 -21.32 1.48
CA GLN A 337 0.10 -22.60 0.87
C GLN A 337 -1.42 -22.77 0.69
N LYS A 338 -2.23 -22.31 1.63
CA LYS A 338 -3.70 -22.40 1.52
C LYS A 338 -4.25 -21.56 0.36
N PHE A 339 -3.68 -20.36 0.14
CA PHE A 339 -4.01 -19.55 -1.04
C PHE A 339 -3.49 -20.18 -2.33
N ILE A 340 -2.29 -20.78 -2.30
CA ILE A 340 -1.70 -21.48 -3.44
C ILE A 340 -2.58 -22.69 -3.83
N ASP A 341 -3.04 -23.47 -2.87
CA ASP A 341 -3.96 -24.60 -3.12
C ASP A 341 -5.26 -24.13 -3.78
N ALA A 342 -5.83 -23.00 -3.33
CA ALA A 342 -7.02 -22.40 -3.94
C ALA A 342 -6.72 -21.84 -5.34
N PHE A 343 -5.56 -21.23 -5.55
CA PHE A 343 -5.15 -20.72 -6.86
C PHE A 343 -4.95 -21.82 -7.89
N GLU A 344 -4.36 -22.95 -7.48
CA GLU A 344 -4.12 -24.14 -8.29
C GLU A 344 -5.30 -25.14 -8.24
N SER A 345 -6.49 -24.68 -7.90
CA SER A 345 -7.71 -25.50 -7.78
C SER A 345 -8.05 -26.32 -9.05
N ASP A 346 -7.54 -25.90 -10.22
CA ASP A 346 -7.71 -26.65 -11.48
C ASP A 346 -6.94 -27.97 -11.49
N LYS A 347 -5.90 -28.11 -10.66
CA LYS A 347 -5.03 -29.30 -10.55
C LYS A 347 -5.40 -30.20 -9.37
N ASN A 348 -6.31 -29.75 -8.51
CA ASN A 348 -6.63 -30.42 -7.25
C ASN A 348 -8.06 -30.96 -7.25
N ASN A 349 -8.31 -31.98 -6.44
CA ASN A 349 -9.66 -32.48 -6.21
C ASN A 349 -10.51 -31.41 -5.50
N THR A 350 -11.63 -31.04 -6.10
CA THR A 350 -12.56 -30.05 -5.56
C THR A 350 -13.88 -30.69 -5.15
N VAL A 351 -14.51 -30.11 -4.15
CA VAL A 351 -15.86 -30.48 -3.68
C VAL A 351 -16.83 -29.33 -3.98
N LYS A 352 -18.13 -29.59 -3.99
CA LYS A 352 -19.14 -28.52 -4.16
C LYS A 352 -19.18 -27.58 -2.95
N VAL A 353 -19.03 -28.15 -1.76
CA VAL A 353 -19.12 -27.47 -0.48
C VAL A 353 -17.88 -27.82 0.36
N ALA A 354 -17.12 -26.82 0.73
CA ALA A 354 -15.92 -26.95 1.55
C ALA A 354 -16.27 -26.81 3.05
N ASN A 355 -16.90 -27.81 3.63
CA ASN A 355 -17.38 -27.81 5.02
C ASN A 355 -16.43 -28.51 6.01
N THR A 356 -15.36 -29.13 5.53
CA THR A 356 -14.37 -29.81 6.36
C THR A 356 -13.00 -29.16 6.29
N SER A 357 -12.16 -29.38 7.31
CA SER A 357 -10.76 -28.93 7.30
C SER A 357 -10.04 -29.39 6.03
N ASN A 358 -9.24 -28.51 5.45
CA ASN A 358 -8.45 -28.75 4.23
C ASN A 358 -9.27 -29.07 2.97
N SER A 359 -10.60 -28.99 2.96
CA SER A 359 -11.41 -29.13 1.74
C SER A 359 -11.21 -27.91 0.83
N LEU A 360 -11.44 -28.13 -0.48
CA LEU A 360 -11.26 -27.15 -1.53
C LEU A 360 -12.52 -27.10 -2.40
N ALA A 361 -13.15 -25.93 -2.51
CA ALA A 361 -14.27 -25.70 -3.41
C ALA A 361 -13.89 -24.68 -4.48
N LYS A 362 -14.49 -24.83 -5.68
CA LYS A 362 -14.25 -23.95 -6.82
C LYS A 362 -15.56 -23.71 -7.57
N ARG A 363 -15.69 -22.49 -8.10
CA ARG A 363 -16.76 -22.09 -9.04
C ARG A 363 -16.18 -21.23 -10.16
N GLU A 364 -16.77 -21.37 -11.33
CA GLU A 364 -16.65 -20.40 -12.42
C GLU A 364 -17.92 -19.56 -12.44
N LEU A 365 -17.76 -18.24 -12.44
CA LEU A 365 -18.85 -17.28 -12.28
C LEU A 365 -18.85 -16.29 -13.44
N ASP A 366 -20.02 -16.07 -14.03
CA ASP A 366 -20.19 -15.13 -15.12
C ASP A 366 -20.28 -13.70 -14.63
N ILE A 367 -19.65 -12.79 -15.38
CA ILE A 367 -19.73 -11.35 -15.19
C ILE A 367 -19.91 -10.65 -16.54
N LYS A 368 -20.71 -9.58 -16.55
CA LYS A 368 -20.95 -8.75 -17.74
C LYS A 368 -20.14 -7.46 -17.64
N ILE A 369 -19.07 -7.38 -18.41
CA ILE A 369 -18.23 -6.16 -18.48
C ILE A 369 -18.98 -5.09 -19.26
N PRO A 370 -19.12 -3.86 -18.70
CA PRO A 370 -19.84 -2.78 -19.35
C PRO A 370 -19.09 -2.27 -20.59
N PRO A 371 -19.82 -1.78 -21.61
CA PRO A 371 -19.19 -1.23 -22.80
C PRO A 371 -18.46 0.08 -22.50
N LYS A 372 -17.35 0.32 -23.21
CA LYS A 372 -16.67 1.61 -23.20
C LYS A 372 -17.56 2.70 -23.77
N ILE A 373 -17.46 3.92 -23.22
CA ILE A 373 -18.12 5.11 -23.76
C ILE A 373 -17.21 5.61 -24.91
N MET A 374 -17.60 5.31 -26.13
CA MET A 374 -16.87 5.73 -27.33
C MET A 374 -17.36 7.08 -27.84
N THR A 375 -16.49 7.81 -28.56
CA THR A 375 -16.86 9.03 -29.28
C THR A 375 -17.93 8.73 -30.33
N LYS A 376 -18.71 9.74 -30.76
CA LYS A 376 -19.93 9.64 -31.60
C LYS A 376 -19.87 8.72 -32.84
N LYS A 377 -18.67 8.28 -33.26
CA LYS A 377 -18.48 7.43 -34.47
C LYS A 377 -18.45 5.93 -34.21
N GLU A 378 -18.17 5.46 -32.99
CA GLU A 378 -18.04 4.05 -32.69
C GLU A 378 -19.05 3.67 -31.58
N LYS A 379 -20.01 2.82 -31.93
CA LYS A 379 -21.09 2.41 -31.03
C LYS A 379 -20.90 0.96 -30.58
N GLU A 380 -19.94 0.66 -29.72
CA GLU A 380 -20.09 -0.56 -28.93
C GLU A 380 -21.21 -0.37 -27.92
N LYS A 381 -22.33 -1.00 -28.16
CA LYS A 381 -23.54 -0.89 -27.32
C LYS A 381 -23.68 -2.03 -26.33
N ASN A 382 -22.90 -3.09 -26.46
CA ASN A 382 -23.19 -4.35 -25.80
C ASN A 382 -22.19 -4.65 -24.67
N TYR A 383 -22.71 -5.23 -23.60
CA TYR A 383 -21.91 -5.83 -22.54
C TYR A 383 -21.14 -7.04 -23.08
N THR A 384 -19.90 -7.21 -22.64
CA THR A 384 -19.11 -8.41 -22.93
C THR A 384 -19.33 -9.43 -21.82
N ASN A 385 -19.83 -10.60 -22.17
CA ASN A 385 -19.90 -11.72 -21.23
C ASN A 385 -18.52 -12.33 -21.07
N THR A 386 -18.07 -12.46 -19.83
CA THR A 386 -16.81 -13.13 -19.45
C THR A 386 -17.03 -13.88 -18.15
N SER A 387 -16.10 -14.73 -17.77
CA SER A 387 -16.15 -15.43 -16.49
C SER A 387 -14.95 -15.08 -15.62
N PHE A 388 -15.04 -15.44 -14.34
CA PHE A 388 -13.92 -15.44 -13.39
C PHE A 388 -13.97 -16.71 -12.55
N ASN A 389 -12.79 -17.15 -12.09
CA ASN A 389 -12.70 -18.32 -11.23
C ASN A 389 -12.61 -17.87 -9.76
N PHE A 390 -13.47 -18.45 -8.93
CA PHE A 390 -13.45 -18.27 -7.49
C PHE A 390 -13.25 -19.64 -6.81
N ALA A 391 -12.23 -19.74 -5.98
CA ALA A 391 -11.94 -20.94 -5.19
C ALA A 391 -11.68 -20.59 -3.74
N ILE A 392 -12.04 -21.50 -2.84
CA ILE A 392 -11.76 -21.40 -1.40
C ILE A 392 -11.11 -22.68 -0.89
N LYS A 393 -10.07 -22.54 -0.08
CA LYS A 393 -9.45 -23.62 0.70
C LYS A 393 -9.78 -23.44 2.17
N ARG A 394 -10.33 -24.46 2.80
CA ARG A 394 -10.53 -24.44 4.27
C ARG A 394 -9.20 -24.64 4.98
N GLY A 395 -8.98 -23.86 6.01
CA GLY A 395 -7.86 -24.05 6.92
C GLY A 395 -8.11 -25.15 7.94
N ASP A 396 -7.20 -25.27 8.87
CA ASP A 396 -7.33 -26.04 10.12
C ASP A 396 -7.45 -25.07 11.30
N LYS A 397 -7.57 -25.59 12.53
CA LYS A 397 -7.67 -24.77 13.74
C LYS A 397 -6.46 -23.86 13.96
N ASN A 398 -5.26 -24.27 13.51
CA ASN A 398 -4.03 -23.49 13.65
C ASN A 398 -3.97 -22.33 12.65
N SER A 399 -4.71 -22.41 11.57
CA SER A 399 -4.75 -21.41 10.50
C SER A 399 -5.56 -20.16 10.87
N ILE A 400 -6.25 -20.13 12.03
CA ILE A 400 -7.09 -19.00 12.46
C ILE A 400 -6.27 -17.74 12.73
N ASN A 401 -5.02 -17.91 13.15
CA ASN A 401 -4.09 -16.82 13.46
C ASN A 401 -3.36 -16.25 12.22
N HIS A 402 -3.67 -16.75 11.03
CA HIS A 402 -3.10 -16.19 9.81
C HIS A 402 -3.68 -14.80 9.54
N GLU A 403 -2.83 -13.80 9.26
CA GLU A 403 -3.23 -12.40 9.08
C GLU A 403 -4.27 -12.17 7.96
N GLU A 404 -4.29 -13.06 6.97
CA GLU A 404 -5.22 -13.01 5.84
C GLU A 404 -6.29 -14.14 5.89
N ALA A 405 -6.50 -14.75 7.06
CA ALA A 405 -7.59 -15.70 7.26
C ALA A 405 -8.96 -15.04 7.00
N ASN A 406 -9.89 -15.79 6.43
CA ASN A 406 -11.23 -15.33 6.05
C ASN A 406 -11.24 -14.13 5.08
N LYS A 407 -10.22 -14.08 4.19
CA LYS A 407 -10.15 -13.11 3.09
C LYS A 407 -9.99 -13.81 1.75
N ILE A 408 -10.21 -13.03 0.70
CA ILE A 408 -10.12 -13.46 -0.68
C ILE A 408 -9.02 -12.67 -1.39
N ALA A 409 -7.98 -13.33 -1.86
CA ALA A 409 -6.96 -12.74 -2.70
C ALA A 409 -7.53 -12.48 -4.10
N LEU A 410 -7.64 -11.20 -4.48
CA LEU A 410 -8.08 -10.78 -5.80
C LEU A 410 -6.86 -10.65 -6.72
N ILE A 411 -6.84 -11.38 -7.84
CA ILE A 411 -5.64 -11.52 -8.68
C ILE A 411 -6.01 -11.34 -10.14
N ARG A 412 -5.21 -10.51 -10.87
CA ARG A 412 -5.25 -10.37 -12.32
C ARG A 412 -3.84 -10.32 -12.93
N GLY A 413 -3.76 -10.26 -14.25
CA GLY A 413 -2.51 -10.00 -14.98
C GLY A 413 -1.43 -11.03 -14.75
N PHE A 414 -0.25 -10.58 -14.39
CA PHE A 414 0.92 -11.43 -14.26
C PHE A 414 1.09 -12.10 -12.89
N GLY A 415 0.15 -11.90 -11.96
CA GLY A 415 0.17 -12.63 -10.70
C GLY A 415 0.60 -11.81 -9.50
N MET A 416 0.22 -10.53 -9.42
CA MET A 416 0.23 -9.77 -8.18
C MET A 416 -1.14 -9.85 -7.53
N VAL A 417 -1.19 -10.05 -6.20
CA VAL A 417 -2.41 -9.90 -5.43
C VAL A 417 -2.75 -8.42 -5.34
N VAL A 418 -3.89 -8.03 -5.92
CA VAL A 418 -4.37 -6.64 -5.90
C VAL A 418 -4.84 -6.28 -4.49
N GLU A 419 -5.66 -7.14 -3.88
CA GLU A 419 -6.27 -6.91 -2.57
C GLU A 419 -6.54 -8.25 -1.88
N TYR A 420 -6.43 -8.27 -0.55
CA TYR A 420 -7.02 -9.31 0.30
C TYR A 420 -8.38 -8.81 0.77
N TYR A 421 -9.39 -9.05 -0.05
CA TYR A 421 -10.76 -8.60 0.19
C TYR A 421 -11.41 -9.39 1.34
N LYS A 422 -12.04 -8.65 2.25
CA LYS A 422 -12.83 -9.23 3.35
C LYS A 422 -14.32 -9.11 2.99
N PRO A 423 -15.00 -10.20 2.61
CA PRO A 423 -16.42 -10.17 2.29
C PRO A 423 -17.30 -9.75 3.46
N SER A 424 -18.45 -9.14 3.18
CA SER A 424 -19.46 -8.82 4.20
C SER A 424 -20.02 -10.10 4.86
N ALA A 425 -20.12 -11.17 4.10
CA ALA A 425 -20.47 -12.51 4.59
C ALA A 425 -19.42 -13.14 5.53
N SER A 426 -18.23 -12.56 5.68
CA SER A 426 -17.16 -13.08 6.56
C SER A 426 -17.47 -12.97 8.08
N SER A 427 -18.57 -12.30 8.44
CA SER A 427 -19.07 -12.30 9.84
C SER A 427 -19.69 -13.63 10.27
N ILE A 428 -19.81 -14.59 9.35
CA ILE A 428 -20.32 -15.92 9.65
C ILE A 428 -19.24 -16.69 10.42
N SER A 429 -19.57 -17.11 11.63
CA SER A 429 -18.69 -17.92 12.46
C SER A 429 -18.55 -19.31 11.87
N THR A 430 -17.44 -19.57 11.21
CA THR A 430 -17.11 -20.89 10.68
C THR A 430 -16.18 -21.64 11.62
N SER A 431 -16.35 -22.97 11.73
CA SER A 431 -15.50 -23.83 12.59
C SER A 431 -14.02 -23.82 12.15
N PHE A 432 -13.76 -23.48 10.89
CA PHE A 432 -12.43 -23.38 10.30
C PHE A 432 -12.34 -22.12 9.43
N PRO A 433 -11.21 -21.40 9.41
CA PRO A 433 -11.02 -20.27 8.52
C PRO A 433 -10.99 -20.75 7.05
N TYR A 434 -11.27 -19.83 6.13
CA TYR A 434 -11.10 -20.06 4.70
C TYR A 434 -10.04 -19.11 4.11
N PHE A 435 -9.50 -19.51 2.96
CA PHE A 435 -8.55 -18.75 2.17
C PHE A 435 -9.07 -18.73 0.73
N GLY A 436 -9.59 -17.58 0.30
CA GLY A 436 -10.23 -17.43 -1.00
C GLY A 436 -9.29 -16.88 -2.05
N VAL A 437 -9.50 -17.25 -3.30
CA VAL A 437 -8.79 -16.71 -4.46
C VAL A 437 -9.78 -16.45 -5.59
N VAL A 438 -9.75 -15.24 -6.12
CA VAL A 438 -10.44 -14.86 -7.36
C VAL A 438 -9.41 -14.58 -8.45
N LYS A 439 -9.56 -15.26 -9.59
CA LYS A 439 -8.73 -15.07 -10.80
C LYS A 439 -9.58 -14.44 -11.89
N VAL A 440 -9.11 -13.31 -12.46
CA VAL A 440 -9.78 -12.62 -13.58
C VAL A 440 -8.82 -12.41 -14.76
N GLY A 441 -9.38 -12.09 -15.91
CA GLY A 441 -8.65 -11.62 -17.09
C GLY A 441 -7.65 -12.64 -17.63
N ARG A 442 -6.44 -12.20 -17.93
CA ARG A 442 -5.36 -13.02 -18.54
C ARG A 442 -4.97 -14.27 -17.74
N LEU A 443 -5.29 -14.33 -16.45
CA LEU A 443 -5.07 -15.54 -15.65
C LEU A 443 -5.93 -16.72 -16.11
N LEU A 444 -7.01 -16.47 -16.84
CA LEU A 444 -7.93 -17.48 -17.38
C LEU A 444 -7.64 -17.83 -18.85
N GLY A 445 -6.72 -17.12 -19.49
CA GLY A 445 -6.34 -17.32 -20.88
C GLY A 445 -6.33 -16.03 -21.71
N SER A 446 -6.00 -16.14 -22.99
CA SER A 446 -5.78 -15.02 -23.92
C SER A 446 -6.95 -14.77 -24.89
N SER A 447 -8.19 -15.14 -24.53
CA SER A 447 -9.36 -14.82 -25.35
C SER A 447 -9.66 -13.32 -25.32
N ASP A 448 -10.32 -12.78 -26.36
CA ASP A 448 -10.74 -11.38 -26.42
C ASP A 448 -11.59 -10.97 -25.21
N ALA A 449 -12.47 -11.84 -24.71
CA ALA A 449 -13.26 -11.60 -23.53
C ALA A 449 -12.38 -11.47 -22.27
N ASN A 450 -11.33 -12.27 -22.14
CA ASN A 450 -10.37 -12.18 -21.04
C ASN A 450 -9.51 -10.91 -21.14
N GLU A 451 -9.14 -10.46 -22.33
CA GLU A 451 -8.43 -9.20 -22.54
C GLU A 451 -9.30 -7.98 -22.17
N ILE A 452 -10.58 -8.01 -22.52
CA ILE A 452 -11.55 -6.98 -22.11
C ILE A 452 -11.72 -6.99 -20.58
N SER A 453 -11.84 -8.17 -19.97
CA SER A 453 -11.89 -8.35 -18.52
C SER A 453 -10.63 -7.81 -17.84
N GLU A 454 -9.45 -8.17 -18.34
CA GLU A 454 -8.15 -7.67 -17.83
C GLU A 454 -8.09 -6.15 -17.85
N THR A 455 -8.51 -5.55 -18.98
CA THR A 455 -8.53 -4.08 -19.14
C THR A 455 -9.50 -3.41 -18.16
N PHE A 456 -10.70 -3.97 -18.00
CA PHE A 456 -11.71 -3.45 -17.09
C PHE A 456 -11.25 -3.50 -15.63
N PHE A 457 -10.80 -4.64 -15.14
CA PHE A 457 -10.33 -4.78 -13.76
C PHE A 457 -9.08 -3.94 -13.48
N ARG A 458 -8.19 -3.78 -14.47
CA ARG A 458 -7.07 -2.84 -14.36
C ARG A 458 -7.54 -1.39 -14.23
N ASP A 459 -8.54 -0.97 -15.03
CA ASP A 459 -9.06 0.39 -14.99
C ASP A 459 -9.81 0.70 -13.67
N LEU A 460 -10.32 -0.33 -12.97
CA LEU A 460 -10.89 -0.22 -11.62
C LEU A 460 -9.85 0.09 -10.55
N GLU A 461 -8.56 -0.14 -10.82
CA GLU A 461 -7.50 0.09 -9.83
C GLU A 461 -7.19 1.58 -9.69
N PRO A 462 -7.19 2.13 -8.46
CA PRO A 462 -6.59 3.43 -8.18
C PRO A 462 -5.10 3.46 -8.52
N ALA A 463 -4.48 4.61 -8.40
CA ALA A 463 -3.06 4.82 -8.74
C ALA A 463 -2.05 3.91 -8.02
N LEU A 464 -2.42 3.27 -6.91
CA LEU A 464 -1.58 2.31 -6.17
C LEU A 464 -1.90 0.85 -6.47
N HIS A 465 -2.85 0.59 -7.35
CA HIS A 465 -3.25 -0.76 -7.70
C HIS A 465 -3.65 -1.65 -6.50
N ASP A 466 -4.23 -1.04 -5.45
CA ASP A 466 -4.45 -1.64 -4.12
C ASP A 466 -5.86 -2.21 -3.91
N ARG A 467 -6.76 -2.02 -4.85
CA ARG A 467 -8.14 -2.53 -4.83
C ARG A 467 -8.82 -2.35 -6.17
N TRP A 468 -10.00 -2.94 -6.32
CA TRP A 468 -10.92 -2.62 -7.42
C TRP A 468 -12.04 -1.72 -6.91
N ASP A 469 -12.05 -0.47 -7.35
CA ASP A 469 -12.94 0.57 -6.82
C ASP A 469 -13.73 1.25 -7.95
N ALA A 470 -15.05 1.17 -7.88
CA ALA A 470 -15.95 1.83 -8.82
C ALA A 470 -15.84 3.37 -8.83
N LYS A 471 -15.19 3.94 -7.79
CA LYS A 471 -14.95 5.39 -7.67
C LYS A 471 -13.59 5.82 -8.21
N THR A 472 -12.83 4.93 -8.81
CA THR A 472 -11.55 5.27 -9.46
C THR A 472 -11.78 6.36 -10.49
N ARG A 473 -10.93 7.40 -10.44
CA ARG A 473 -11.10 8.63 -11.25
C ARG A 473 -11.13 8.30 -12.75
N GLY A 474 -12.13 8.84 -13.44
CA GLY A 474 -12.27 8.74 -14.90
C GLY A 474 -12.98 7.47 -15.39
N LEU A 475 -13.43 6.57 -14.50
CA LEU A 475 -14.16 5.37 -14.91
C LEU A 475 -15.52 5.67 -15.50
N ASP A 476 -16.22 6.62 -14.95
CA ASP A 476 -17.54 7.10 -15.41
C ASP A 476 -17.50 7.73 -16.80
N THR A 477 -16.33 8.25 -17.20
CA THR A 477 -16.09 8.72 -18.58
C THR A 477 -15.65 7.61 -19.54
N LYS A 478 -15.15 6.48 -19.01
CA LYS A 478 -14.68 5.33 -19.81
C LYS A 478 -15.73 4.26 -20.03
N TYR A 479 -16.58 3.99 -19.03
CA TYR A 479 -17.52 2.86 -19.04
C TYR A 479 -18.92 3.29 -18.59
N LYS A 480 -19.93 2.62 -19.10
CA LYS A 480 -21.32 2.78 -18.64
C LYS A 480 -21.59 1.88 -17.43
N ASN A 481 -22.34 2.39 -16.44
CA ASN A 481 -22.84 1.59 -15.32
C ASN A 481 -21.77 0.83 -14.49
N VAL A 482 -20.54 1.35 -14.43
CA VAL A 482 -19.41 0.72 -13.69
C VAL A 482 -19.80 0.32 -12.28
N ARG A 483 -20.45 1.24 -11.56
CA ARG A 483 -20.82 1.01 -10.16
C ARG A 483 -21.68 -0.23 -9.98
N LYS A 484 -22.70 -0.40 -10.84
CA LYS A 484 -23.60 -1.56 -10.79
C LYS A 484 -22.82 -2.88 -11.03
N THR A 485 -21.90 -2.89 -12.00
CA THR A 485 -21.08 -4.08 -12.29
C THR A 485 -20.17 -4.44 -11.12
N VAL A 486 -19.55 -3.45 -10.47
CA VAL A 486 -18.67 -3.68 -9.32
C VAL A 486 -19.46 -4.12 -8.09
N GLU A 487 -20.63 -3.52 -7.84
CA GLU A 487 -21.55 -3.95 -6.77
C GLU A 487 -22.03 -5.39 -7.01
N GLU A 488 -22.43 -5.75 -8.24
CA GLU A 488 -22.82 -7.13 -8.60
C GLU A 488 -21.66 -8.11 -8.38
N PHE A 489 -20.44 -7.74 -8.75
CA PHE A 489 -19.26 -8.57 -8.55
C PHE A 489 -19.01 -8.90 -7.09
N TYR A 490 -18.97 -7.89 -6.23
CA TYR A 490 -18.65 -8.07 -4.81
C TYR A 490 -19.83 -8.62 -4.00
N GLU A 491 -21.00 -7.96 -4.08
CA GLU A 491 -22.11 -8.22 -3.17
C GLU A 491 -22.94 -9.44 -3.60
N VAL A 492 -23.06 -9.69 -4.91
CA VAL A 492 -23.84 -10.81 -5.41
C VAL A 492 -22.92 -12.01 -5.69
N LYS A 493 -22.03 -11.87 -6.68
CA LYS A 493 -21.27 -13.02 -7.20
C LYS A 493 -20.31 -13.61 -6.16
N ILE A 494 -19.52 -12.78 -5.48
CA ILE A 494 -18.55 -13.27 -4.48
C ILE A 494 -19.25 -13.69 -3.19
N ASN A 495 -20.13 -12.86 -2.61
CA ASN A 495 -20.74 -13.17 -1.32
C ASN A 495 -21.66 -14.39 -1.38
N GLU A 496 -22.57 -14.45 -2.36
CA GLU A 496 -23.48 -15.61 -2.50
C GLU A 496 -22.69 -16.92 -2.76
N SER A 497 -21.74 -16.87 -3.69
CA SER A 497 -20.92 -18.07 -3.99
C SER A 497 -20.06 -18.49 -2.80
N LEU A 498 -19.57 -17.55 -1.98
CA LEU A 498 -18.86 -17.87 -0.76
C LEU A 498 -19.74 -18.64 0.21
N LEU A 499 -20.97 -18.16 0.47
CA LEU A 499 -21.93 -18.83 1.35
C LEU A 499 -22.23 -20.25 0.88
N GLU A 500 -22.53 -20.39 -0.40
CA GLU A 500 -22.83 -21.70 -0.99
C GLU A 500 -21.61 -22.66 -0.93
N MET A 501 -20.38 -22.18 -1.18
CA MET A 501 -19.17 -22.98 -1.09
C MET A 501 -18.78 -23.32 0.36
N LEU A 502 -19.16 -22.50 1.33
CA LEU A 502 -18.96 -22.81 2.74
C LEU A 502 -20.01 -23.79 3.29
N GLY A 503 -21.11 -24.01 2.56
CA GLY A 503 -22.23 -24.85 2.97
C GLY A 503 -23.11 -24.22 4.04
N GLU A 504 -23.00 -22.91 4.18
CA GLU A 504 -23.90 -22.15 5.04
C GLU A 504 -25.10 -21.75 4.17
N GLU A 505 -26.18 -22.52 4.28
CA GLU A 505 -27.50 -22.00 3.94
C GLU A 505 -27.68 -20.71 4.75
N GLU A 506 -28.25 -19.65 4.16
CA GLU A 506 -28.81 -18.56 4.97
C GLU A 506 -29.54 -19.21 6.13
N LEU A 507 -28.98 -19.10 7.31
CA LEU A 507 -29.72 -19.45 8.49
C LEU A 507 -30.92 -18.51 8.50
N GLU A 508 -32.05 -18.95 7.89
CA GLU A 508 -33.33 -18.49 8.36
C GLU A 508 -33.20 -18.43 9.87
N SER A 509 -33.40 -17.31 10.47
CA SER A 509 -33.15 -16.99 11.87
C SER A 509 -33.73 -18.11 12.77
N LYS A 510 -33.10 -19.27 12.79
CA LYS A 510 -33.37 -20.31 13.76
C LYS A 510 -32.83 -19.70 15.05
N LYS A 511 -33.78 -19.22 15.86
CA LYS A 511 -33.54 -18.85 17.26
C LYS A 511 -32.56 -19.87 17.84
N GLY A 512 -31.33 -19.42 18.16
CA GLY A 512 -30.37 -20.25 18.84
C GLY A 512 -31.03 -20.86 20.11
N PRO A 513 -30.52 -21.95 20.67
CA PRO A 513 -31.13 -22.58 21.80
C PRO A 513 -31.50 -21.51 22.82
N GLU A 514 -32.76 -21.47 23.25
CA GLU A 514 -33.32 -20.42 24.14
C GLU A 514 -32.47 -20.27 25.41
N LEU A 515 -31.81 -21.35 25.82
CA LEU A 515 -30.88 -21.38 26.95
C LEU A 515 -29.63 -20.49 26.69
N LEU A 516 -29.06 -20.50 25.47
CA LEU A 516 -27.91 -19.67 25.11
C LEU A 516 -28.33 -18.19 24.92
N ALA A 517 -29.52 -17.93 24.38
CA ALA A 517 -30.07 -16.58 24.26
C ALA A 517 -30.33 -15.97 25.67
N GLY A 518 -30.76 -16.79 26.64
CA GLY A 518 -30.93 -16.36 28.02
C GLY A 518 -29.60 -16.12 28.75
N MET A 519 -28.59 -16.95 28.52
CA MET A 519 -27.28 -16.84 29.17
C MET A 519 -26.42 -15.70 28.60
N LEU A 520 -26.56 -15.40 27.31
CA LEU A 520 -25.80 -14.33 26.64
C LEU A 520 -26.51 -12.97 26.65
N ASN A 521 -27.73 -12.92 27.21
CA ASN A 521 -28.58 -11.72 27.24
C ASN A 521 -28.67 -11.02 25.85
N LEU A 522 -28.64 -11.85 24.78
CA LEU A 522 -28.82 -11.40 23.42
C LEU A 522 -30.32 -11.12 23.21
N GLY A 523 -30.78 -10.01 23.75
CA GLY A 523 -32.11 -9.51 23.51
C GLY A 523 -32.30 -9.12 22.05
N PHE A 524 -32.55 -10.10 21.19
CA PHE A 524 -33.17 -9.86 19.89
C PHE A 524 -34.64 -9.51 20.09
N LYS A 525 -34.91 -8.37 20.71
CA LYS A 525 -36.13 -7.63 20.43
C LYS A 525 -35.90 -6.92 19.12
N GLY A 526 -36.80 -7.12 18.17
CA GLY A 526 -36.71 -6.64 16.81
C GLY A 526 -36.17 -5.22 16.73
N LYS A 527 -35.38 -4.94 15.67
CA LYS A 527 -34.83 -3.62 15.36
C LYS A 527 -35.85 -2.52 15.67
N LYS A 528 -35.69 -1.86 16.81
CA LYS A 528 -36.16 -0.47 16.89
C LYS A 528 -35.15 0.30 16.06
N GLU A 529 -35.56 0.75 14.89
CA GLU A 529 -34.85 1.78 14.14
C GLU A 529 -34.64 2.95 15.11
N THR A 530 -33.41 3.22 15.47
CA THR A 530 -33.10 4.42 16.24
C THR A 530 -33.09 5.59 15.27
N ASP A 531 -33.89 6.59 15.53
CA ASP A 531 -34.07 7.77 14.67
C ASP A 531 -32.89 8.76 14.77
N TYR A 532 -31.76 8.37 15.40
CA TYR A 532 -30.63 9.25 15.67
C TYR A 532 -29.28 8.54 15.57
N ILE A 533 -28.24 9.35 15.30
CA ILE A 533 -26.84 8.94 15.21
C ILE A 533 -26.08 9.49 16.42
N ILE A 534 -25.23 8.65 17.04
CA ILE A 534 -24.33 9.06 18.12
C ILE A 534 -22.93 9.21 17.54
N THR A 535 -22.30 10.37 17.76
CA THR A 535 -20.91 10.65 17.42
C THR A 535 -20.13 11.07 18.66
N SER A 536 -18.83 10.95 18.62
CA SER A 536 -17.95 11.35 19.73
C SER A 536 -16.83 12.28 19.26
N GLU A 537 -16.45 13.22 20.11
CA GLU A 537 -15.40 14.20 19.85
C GLU A 537 -14.49 14.35 21.08
N ASN A 538 -13.25 14.75 20.86
CA ASN A 538 -12.27 15.06 21.90
C ASN A 538 -12.07 13.97 22.95
N ILE A 539 -12.17 12.69 22.55
CA ILE A 539 -11.96 11.55 23.45
C ILE A 539 -10.50 11.52 23.89
N LYS A 540 -10.29 11.51 25.20
CA LYS A 540 -8.98 11.42 25.84
C LYS A 540 -8.98 10.28 26.84
N ALA A 541 -7.86 9.54 26.92
CA ALA A 541 -7.60 8.55 27.94
C ALA A 541 -6.14 8.73 28.38
N ILE A 542 -5.94 9.14 29.61
CA ILE A 542 -4.63 9.50 30.18
C ILE A 542 -4.33 8.57 31.35
N PRO A 543 -3.23 7.77 31.31
CA PRO A 543 -2.88 6.89 32.39
C PRO A 543 -2.50 7.69 33.65
N VAL A 544 -3.04 7.27 34.80
CA VAL A 544 -2.70 7.80 36.13
C VAL A 544 -1.69 6.88 36.82
N ASP A 545 -1.91 5.57 36.70
CA ASP A 545 -1.00 4.51 37.16
C ASP A 545 -1.11 3.28 36.23
N LYS A 546 -0.53 2.16 36.63
CA LYS A 546 -0.51 0.91 35.84
C LYS A 546 -1.91 0.40 35.46
N PHE A 547 -2.93 0.66 36.27
CA PHE A 547 -4.27 0.12 36.10
C PHE A 547 -5.37 1.18 35.97
N LYS A 548 -5.10 2.43 36.37
CA LYS A 548 -6.08 3.51 36.41
C LYS A 548 -5.84 4.53 35.32
N TRP A 549 -6.88 4.94 34.64
CA TRP A 549 -6.85 5.92 33.58
C TRP A 549 -7.94 6.96 33.76
N ASN A 550 -7.58 8.24 33.67
CA ASN A 550 -8.53 9.32 33.55
C ASN A 550 -9.01 9.43 32.12
N VAL A 551 -10.32 9.49 31.93
CA VAL A 551 -10.96 9.53 30.62
C VAL A 551 -11.93 10.69 30.52
N SER A 552 -11.98 11.32 29.37
CA SER A 552 -12.92 12.43 29.10
C SER A 552 -13.31 12.46 27.62
N GLY A 553 -14.41 13.16 27.31
CA GLY A 553 -14.85 13.33 25.94
C GLY A 553 -16.21 14.00 25.84
N THR A 554 -16.61 14.26 24.60
CA THR A 554 -17.92 14.84 24.26
C THR A 554 -18.70 13.88 23.36
N ILE A 555 -19.95 13.64 23.69
CA ILE A 555 -20.89 12.84 22.90
C ILE A 555 -21.88 13.78 22.24
N ARG A 556 -22.15 13.57 20.95
CA ARG A 556 -23.18 14.30 20.19
C ARG A 556 -24.22 13.37 19.62
N ILE A 557 -25.47 13.82 19.66
CA ILE A 557 -26.64 13.12 19.14
C ILE A 557 -27.16 13.93 17.95
N SER A 558 -27.32 13.30 16.79
CA SER A 558 -27.78 13.93 15.56
C SER A 558 -28.97 13.15 14.98
N ASP A 559 -29.97 13.84 14.42
CA ASP A 559 -31.04 13.18 13.69
C ASP A 559 -30.51 12.58 12.37
N PHE A 560 -31.14 11.52 11.89
CA PHE A 560 -30.78 10.94 10.60
C PHE A 560 -31.04 11.96 9.46
N PRO A 561 -30.10 12.10 8.49
CA PRO A 561 -30.19 13.12 7.44
C PRO A 561 -31.46 13.07 6.56
N ASN A 562 -32.14 11.92 6.53
CA ASN A 562 -33.33 11.68 5.68
C ASN A 562 -34.61 11.43 6.45
N SER A 563 -34.68 11.66 7.76
CA SER A 563 -35.91 11.54 8.51
C SER A 563 -36.84 12.67 8.13
N LYS A 564 -38.01 12.36 7.53
CA LYS A 564 -39.03 13.33 7.17
C LYS A 564 -39.72 13.96 8.38
N GLU A 565 -39.51 13.44 9.58
CA GLU A 565 -39.99 13.98 10.84
C GLU A 565 -38.79 14.26 11.74
N LYS A 566 -38.58 15.54 12.07
CA LYS A 566 -37.66 15.92 13.15
C LYS A 566 -38.19 15.27 14.43
N SER A 567 -37.39 14.37 15.03
CA SER A 567 -37.79 13.66 16.24
C SER A 567 -38.21 14.65 17.33
N LYS A 568 -39.48 14.52 17.74
CA LYS A 568 -40.03 15.25 18.90
C LYS A 568 -39.62 14.61 20.23
N LYS A 569 -38.68 13.64 20.20
CA LYS A 569 -38.18 13.00 21.41
C LYS A 569 -37.41 14.01 22.24
N LYS A 570 -37.80 14.19 23.48
CA LYS A 570 -37.08 15.00 24.46
C LYS A 570 -36.02 14.25 25.23
N THR A 571 -35.93 12.92 25.08
CA THR A 571 -34.97 12.09 25.82
C THR A 571 -34.36 11.02 24.91
N TRP A 572 -33.01 10.84 24.95
CA TRP A 572 -32.26 9.86 24.20
C TRP A 572 -31.49 8.92 25.13
N SER A 573 -31.53 7.61 24.90
CA SER A 573 -30.75 6.63 25.64
C SER A 573 -29.44 6.34 24.90
N VAL A 574 -28.31 6.66 25.49
CA VAL A 574 -26.99 6.61 24.89
C VAL A 574 -26.08 5.67 25.66
N GLY A 575 -25.45 4.72 24.95
CA GLY A 575 -24.37 3.90 25.49
C GLY A 575 -23.01 4.34 24.96
N PHE A 576 -21.98 4.40 25.81
CA PHE A 576 -20.59 4.64 25.42
C PHE A 576 -19.61 4.06 26.43
N GLY A 577 -18.36 3.93 26.03
CA GLY A 577 -17.35 3.43 26.96
C GLY A 577 -16.01 3.09 26.31
N PHE A 578 -15.20 2.37 27.06
CA PHE A 578 -13.89 1.92 26.65
C PHE A 578 -13.81 0.40 26.64
N SER A 579 -13.03 -0.15 25.74
CA SER A 579 -12.73 -1.58 25.66
C SER A 579 -11.24 -1.79 25.38
N ILE A 580 -10.71 -2.93 25.80
CA ILE A 580 -9.36 -3.34 25.41
C ILE A 580 -9.41 -3.82 23.96
N LYS A 581 -8.45 -3.41 23.14
CA LYS A 581 -8.32 -3.91 21.77
C LYS A 581 -7.60 -5.25 21.81
N GLU A 582 -8.32 -6.33 21.56
CA GLU A 582 -7.75 -7.61 21.17
C GLU A 582 -7.69 -7.70 19.64
N GLU A 583 -6.67 -8.37 19.09
CA GLU A 583 -6.44 -8.45 17.64
C GLU A 583 -7.59 -9.14 16.88
N THR A 584 -8.46 -9.89 17.55
CA THR A 584 -9.45 -10.78 16.93
C THR A 584 -10.88 -10.70 17.46
N SER A 585 -11.16 -9.94 18.54
CA SER A 585 -12.51 -9.83 19.11
C SER A 585 -12.88 -8.39 19.52
N ARG A 586 -14.18 -8.14 19.74
CA ARG A 586 -14.62 -6.98 20.53
C ARG A 586 -14.08 -7.21 21.94
N GLY A 587 -13.00 -6.53 22.27
CA GLY A 587 -12.34 -6.67 23.56
C GLY A 587 -13.27 -6.43 24.75
N ASP A 588 -12.89 -6.92 25.92
CA ASP A 588 -13.67 -6.77 27.15
C ASP A 588 -13.94 -5.30 27.43
N LYS A 589 -15.20 -4.99 27.73
CA LYS A 589 -15.63 -3.63 28.08
C LYS A 589 -15.12 -3.28 29.46
N ILE A 590 -14.57 -2.09 29.59
CA ILE A 590 -13.96 -1.61 30.83
C ILE A 590 -15.02 -0.85 31.64
N PRO A 591 -15.25 -1.22 32.91
CA PRO A 591 -16.18 -0.49 33.76
C PRO A 591 -15.61 0.88 34.16
N PHE A 592 -16.49 1.86 34.31
CA PHE A 592 -16.13 3.13 34.93
C PHE A 592 -16.09 2.97 36.47
N SER A 593 -14.97 3.27 37.09
CA SER A 593 -14.88 3.39 38.55
C SER A 593 -15.59 4.66 39.02
N LYS A 594 -15.38 5.77 38.27
CA LYS A 594 -16.10 7.04 38.46
C LYS A 594 -16.48 7.60 37.11
N ILE A 595 -17.62 8.28 37.05
CA ILE A 595 -18.06 9.06 35.89
C ILE A 595 -18.89 10.25 36.36
N SER A 596 -18.67 11.41 35.79
CA SER A 596 -19.39 12.65 36.05
C SER A 596 -19.72 13.35 34.73
N PHE A 597 -20.75 14.16 34.77
CA PHE A 597 -21.25 14.97 33.66
C PHE A 597 -21.36 16.42 34.09
N ASN A 598 -21.38 17.36 33.15
CA ASN A 598 -21.65 18.75 33.48
C ASN A 598 -23.06 18.92 34.03
N GLU A 599 -23.21 19.71 35.07
CA GLU A 599 -24.52 19.94 35.73
C GLU A 599 -25.59 20.50 34.79
N HIS A 600 -25.19 21.13 33.69
CA HIS A 600 -26.10 21.72 32.70
C HIS A 600 -26.52 20.80 31.56
N ASP A 601 -25.95 19.57 31.50
CA ASP A 601 -26.13 18.68 30.36
C ASP A 601 -27.38 17.77 30.46
N ASN A 602 -28.16 17.83 31.54
CA ASN A 602 -29.38 17.03 31.78
C ASN A 602 -29.17 15.53 31.49
N VAL A 603 -28.08 14.95 32.00
CA VAL A 603 -27.67 13.56 31.80
C VAL A 603 -27.94 12.76 33.05
N THR A 604 -28.67 11.66 32.92
CA THR A 604 -28.93 10.71 34.02
C THR A 604 -28.20 9.39 33.76
N LEU A 605 -27.29 9.02 34.66
CA LEU A 605 -26.56 7.75 34.59
C LEU A 605 -27.49 6.58 34.97
N ILE A 606 -27.57 5.58 34.09
CA ILE A 606 -28.35 4.36 34.31
C ILE A 606 -27.44 3.21 34.74
N GLU A 607 -26.30 3.01 34.05
CA GLU A 607 -25.39 1.90 34.28
C GLU A 607 -23.94 2.31 33.98
N LYS A 608 -22.96 1.73 34.69
CA LYS A 608 -21.53 1.96 34.48
C LYS A 608 -20.65 0.71 34.48
N SER A 609 -21.23 -0.47 34.55
CA SER A 609 -20.49 -1.74 34.68
C SER A 609 -19.88 -2.25 33.38
N ASN A 610 -20.49 -1.92 32.23
CA ASN A 610 -20.04 -2.32 30.89
C ASN A 610 -19.92 -1.14 29.94
N GLY A 611 -19.17 -0.11 30.36
CA GLY A 611 -19.26 1.23 29.81
C GLY A 611 -20.35 2.01 30.54
N ALA A 612 -20.68 3.23 30.09
CA ALA A 612 -21.74 4.05 30.64
C ALA A 612 -23.00 3.96 29.78
N LYS A 613 -24.16 3.80 30.43
CA LYS A 613 -25.46 3.95 29.82
C LYS A 613 -26.16 5.14 30.49
N VAL A 614 -26.56 6.10 29.69
CA VAL A 614 -27.15 7.35 30.16
C VAL A 614 -28.44 7.68 29.40
N ASP A 615 -29.36 8.35 30.07
CA ASP A 615 -30.46 9.03 29.42
C ASP A 615 -30.16 10.53 29.39
N VAL A 616 -30.30 11.15 28.24
CA VAL A 616 -30.02 12.55 27.96
C VAL A 616 -31.32 13.26 27.61
N ALA A 617 -31.68 14.31 28.35
CA ALA A 617 -32.91 15.07 28.12
C ALA A 617 -32.58 16.47 27.56
N GLU A 618 -33.33 16.89 26.52
CA GLU A 618 -33.32 18.22 25.94
C GLU A 618 -32.03 18.73 25.27
N THR A 619 -30.86 18.15 25.59
CA THR A 619 -29.59 18.52 24.96
C THR A 619 -29.15 17.47 23.94
N LYS A 620 -28.55 17.90 22.83
CA LYS A 620 -27.98 17.03 21.79
C LYS A 620 -26.47 16.85 21.91
N SER A 621 -25.85 17.38 22.96
CA SER A 621 -24.43 17.23 23.23
C SER A 621 -24.19 17.27 24.72
N PHE A 622 -23.33 16.39 25.22
CA PHE A 622 -22.89 16.39 26.61
C PHE A 622 -21.44 15.96 26.73
N SER A 623 -20.77 16.44 27.77
CA SER A 623 -19.40 16.09 28.07
C SER A 623 -19.33 15.20 29.31
N PHE A 624 -18.38 14.27 29.34
CA PHE A 624 -18.12 13.41 30.47
C PHE A 624 -16.67 13.45 30.90
N GLU A 625 -16.44 13.25 32.20
CA GLU A 625 -15.16 12.97 32.80
C GLU A 625 -15.29 11.75 33.70
N GLY A 626 -14.28 10.90 33.75
CA GLY A 626 -14.35 9.68 34.53
C GLY A 626 -13.01 8.99 34.75
N GLU A 627 -13.05 7.92 35.50
CA GLU A 627 -11.91 7.02 35.76
C GLU A 627 -12.32 5.60 35.39
N ILE A 628 -11.46 4.89 34.67
CA ILE A 628 -11.59 3.46 34.39
C ILE A 628 -10.46 2.70 35.09
N ASN A 629 -10.76 1.45 35.51
CA ASN A 629 -9.82 0.57 36.18
C ASN A 629 -9.68 -0.76 35.43
N LEU A 630 -8.43 -1.10 35.09
CA LEU A 630 -8.05 -2.30 34.32
C LEU A 630 -7.62 -3.47 35.21
N GLU A 631 -7.56 -3.33 36.54
CA GLU A 631 -7.00 -4.30 37.48
C GLU A 631 -7.58 -5.71 37.31
N ASN A 632 -8.90 -5.82 37.18
CA ASN A 632 -9.59 -7.10 37.04
C ASN A 632 -9.51 -7.72 35.62
N ILE A 633 -8.97 -6.99 34.66
CA ILE A 633 -8.92 -7.38 33.24
C ILE A 633 -7.50 -7.79 32.86
N VAL A 634 -6.49 -7.11 33.41
CA VAL A 634 -5.06 -7.30 33.08
C VAL A 634 -4.44 -8.51 33.81
N GLU A 635 -4.97 -8.96 34.93
CA GLU A 635 -4.47 -10.16 35.62
C GLU A 635 -4.58 -11.46 34.79
N LYS A 636 -5.32 -11.42 33.68
CA LYS A 636 -5.54 -12.58 32.79
C LYS A 636 -4.65 -12.64 31.56
N GLN A 637 -3.83 -11.64 31.29
CA GLN A 637 -3.03 -11.57 30.06
C GLN A 637 -1.63 -10.99 30.28
N ASP A 638 -0.62 -11.64 29.66
CA ASP A 638 0.76 -11.15 29.59
C ASP A 638 0.81 -9.79 28.86
N SER A 639 0.99 -8.72 29.65
CA SER A 639 0.81 -7.33 29.25
C SER A 639 2.03 -6.75 28.55
N LYS A 640 2.11 -6.79 27.22
CA LYS A 640 3.14 -5.97 26.55
C LYS A 640 2.63 -4.78 25.72
N ARG A 641 1.35 -4.68 25.31
CA ARG A 641 0.76 -3.46 24.71
C ARG A 641 -0.76 -3.48 24.82
N LEU A 642 -1.33 -2.78 25.78
CA LEU A 642 -2.78 -2.56 25.86
C LEU A 642 -3.17 -1.34 25.04
N ALA A 643 -3.99 -1.52 24.01
CA ALA A 643 -4.65 -0.42 23.29
C ALA A 643 -6.10 -0.31 23.79
N ILE A 644 -6.50 0.86 24.25
CA ILE A 644 -7.87 1.16 24.69
C ILE A 644 -8.63 1.78 23.52
N ASN A 645 -9.76 1.20 23.17
CA ASN A 645 -10.68 1.75 22.15
C ASN A 645 -11.90 2.37 22.82
N PHE A 646 -12.34 3.50 22.30
CA PHE A 646 -13.62 4.10 22.64
C PHE A 646 -14.73 3.54 21.71
N PHE A 647 -15.91 3.30 22.27
CA PHE A 647 -17.08 2.86 21.51
C PHE A 647 -18.34 3.63 21.91
N THR A 648 -19.27 3.76 20.99
CA THR A 648 -20.63 4.24 21.23
C THR A 648 -21.61 3.16 20.81
N ALA A 649 -22.73 3.05 21.52
CA ALA A 649 -23.80 2.11 21.21
C ALA A 649 -25.16 2.79 21.30
N ASN A 650 -26.00 2.57 20.30
CA ASN A 650 -27.42 2.88 20.35
C ASN A 650 -28.14 1.77 21.09
N ASN A 651 -28.93 2.08 22.07
CA ASN A 651 -29.76 1.12 22.78
C ASN A 651 -31.20 1.08 22.24
#